data_6f61be089e61cb1f8e4b54db6a1dcf97
#
_entry.id   6f61be089e61cb1f8e4b54db6a1dcf97
#
_cell.length_a   1.000
_cell.length_b   1.000
_cell.length_c   1.000
_cell.angle_alpha   90.00
_cell.angle_beta   90.00
_cell.angle_gamma   90.00
#
_symmetry.space_group_name_H-M   'P 1'
#
loop_
_entity.id
_entity.type
_entity.pdbx_description
1 polymer ?
#
loop_
_entity_poly.entity_id
_entity_poly.type
_entity_poly.pdbx_seq_one_letter_code
_entity_poly.pdbx_strand_id
1 'polypeptide(L)'
;LRPSRLAFAILSRLIVYTQPMCGIVGYIGPKSVVPVVIEGLRRLEYRGYDSAGIAVGGNPENPNALELRRASGKLKNLEAVIAVSPIHGTYGIGHTRWATHGRPTEENAHPHRDGTGTLVVVHNGIVENYLALKAALIAKGHAFQSETDTEIIAHIIQDELEQVEFENAGAPGLDSKTSARLPIPLEEAVRRAVKRLTGAFAIGVLSAHAPDTLVAARMGPPAVLGIGEGEYFLASDVPGILHHTRNIHFLQDGEVATLTKTGIALTNFDGEALPLNVQRIAWDPIQAEKAGYKHFMLKEINEQPRAVRDTTLGRVSLTTGEVFLPDMQIAPAEFQRFSGVTIAACGTSWHAGLAGKFMIERLARIPVDVDYASEYRYRDPIPDATTLGLLITQSGETADTLAAQQELIRKGSKTLAICNVVGAAITRAAQGTITTNAGPEIGVASTKAFTAQLTALFVFALYLAQRRGVITPDESLHYVTELSRIPAKLEDVLRSVDDQCSQLAKVFSTCSDFLYLGRGIHYPIALEGALKLKEISYIHAEGYPAGEMKHGPNALIDETLPVVCIATKDPADPSSVLKYEKTLSNIQEVTARSGRVIAIATEGDDAIAQLVDHVIHIPAAPELLLPILEVVPLQLLAYHIAVRRGCDVDQPRNLAKSVTVE
;
A
#
# COMPACT_ATOMS: atom_id res chain seq x y z
N LEU A 1 -14.06 26.02 41.43
CA LEU A 1 -14.01 24.68 40.86
C LEU A 1 -12.88 24.63 39.81
N ARG A 2 -11.75 24.00 40.15
CA ARG A 2 -10.59 23.84 39.27
C ARG A 2 -10.87 22.62 38.32
N PRO A 3 -10.63 22.72 37.01
CA PRO A 3 -10.72 21.55 36.12
C PRO A 3 -9.57 20.56 36.41
N SER A 4 -9.91 19.28 36.45
CA SER A 4 -9.02 18.18 36.80
C SER A 4 -7.89 17.99 35.77
N ARG A 5 -6.71 17.60 36.25
CA ARG A 5 -5.46 17.31 35.47
C ARG A 5 -5.60 16.22 34.41
N LEU A 6 -6.76 15.55 34.29
CA LEU A 6 -7.03 14.52 33.31
C LEU A 6 -7.39 15.06 31.91
N ALA A 7 -7.85 16.30 31.80
CA ALA A 7 -8.24 16.89 30.51
C ALA A 7 -7.06 17.42 29.67
N PHE A 8 -5.89 17.62 30.29
CA PHE A 8 -4.68 18.11 29.57
C PHE A 8 -3.83 17.01 28.96
N ALA A 9 -4.02 15.74 29.35
CA ALA A 9 -3.25 14.60 28.83
C ALA A 9 -3.81 14.04 27.52
N ILE A 10 -5.01 14.47 27.09
CA ILE A 10 -5.69 13.96 25.87
C ILE A 10 -5.48 14.92 24.67
N LEU A 11 -5.10 16.17 24.91
CA LEU A 11 -4.96 17.17 23.84
C LEU A 11 -3.55 17.30 23.23
N SER A 12 -2.56 16.52 23.70
CA SER A 12 -1.18 16.58 23.16
C SER A 12 -0.84 15.47 22.14
N ARG A 13 -1.83 14.77 21.58
CA ARG A 13 -1.63 13.66 20.64
C ARG A 13 -2.19 13.91 19.23
N LEU A 14 -2.06 15.09 18.69
CA LEU A 14 -2.57 15.39 17.35
C LEU A 14 -1.68 16.36 16.59
N ILE A 15 -0.61 15.84 16.02
CA ILE A 15 -0.06 16.35 14.75
C ILE A 15 0.31 15.12 13.92
N VAL A 16 -0.49 14.87 12.91
CA VAL A 16 -0.35 13.74 12.01
C VAL A 16 0.29 14.23 10.72
N TYR A 17 1.41 13.63 10.35
CA TYR A 17 2.03 13.80 9.03
C TYR A 17 1.86 12.52 8.22
N THR A 18 1.16 12.61 7.09
CA THR A 18 1.10 11.53 6.08
C THR A 18 2.40 11.48 5.30
N GLN A 19 3.07 10.31 5.24
CA GLN A 19 4.35 10.20 4.53
C GLN A 19 4.52 8.90 3.74
N PRO A 20 5.19 8.98 2.54
CA PRO A 20 5.57 7.82 1.75
C PRO A 20 6.65 6.99 2.46
N MET A 21 6.78 5.69 2.08
CA MET A 21 7.61 4.75 2.84
C MET A 21 8.99 4.53 2.28
N CYS A 22 9.96 4.49 3.21
CA CYS A 22 11.32 4.03 3.02
C CYS A 22 11.41 2.52 2.72
N GLY A 23 12.50 2.08 2.06
CA GLY A 23 12.82 0.67 1.82
C GLY A 23 13.97 0.20 2.71
N ILE A 24 13.78 -0.88 3.47
CA ILE A 24 14.84 -1.58 4.20
C ILE A 24 15.16 -2.88 3.48
N VAL A 25 16.45 -3.20 3.33
CA VAL A 25 16.95 -4.52 2.94
C VAL A 25 18.17 -4.85 3.78
N GLY A 26 18.13 -5.98 4.50
CA GLY A 26 19.23 -6.55 5.25
C GLY A 26 19.55 -7.95 4.73
N TYR A 27 20.81 -8.34 4.81
CA TYR A 27 21.30 -9.63 4.37
C TYR A 27 22.39 -10.14 5.30
N ILE A 28 22.35 -11.44 5.56
CA ILE A 28 23.44 -12.19 6.17
C ILE A 28 23.53 -13.58 5.52
N GLY A 29 24.71 -13.92 5.01
CA GLY A 29 24.90 -15.20 4.32
C GLY A 29 26.24 -15.32 3.62
N PRO A 30 26.42 -16.33 2.74
CA PRO A 30 27.69 -16.61 2.08
C PRO A 30 28.00 -15.70 0.88
N LYS A 31 26.99 -15.02 0.31
CA LYS A 31 27.14 -14.18 -0.88
C LYS A 31 27.74 -12.81 -0.52
N SER A 32 28.33 -12.13 -1.51
CA SER A 32 28.66 -10.72 -1.39
C SER A 32 27.39 -9.91 -1.11
N VAL A 33 27.39 -9.15 -0.01
CA VAL A 33 26.19 -8.44 0.46
C VAL A 33 25.75 -7.29 -0.43
N VAL A 34 26.71 -6.57 -1.04
CA VAL A 34 26.42 -5.34 -1.81
C VAL A 34 25.46 -5.59 -2.97
N PRO A 35 25.70 -6.59 -3.87
CA PRO A 35 24.76 -6.89 -4.95
C PRO A 35 23.36 -7.30 -4.43
N VAL A 36 23.29 -8.08 -3.35
CA VAL A 36 22.02 -8.55 -2.76
C VAL A 36 21.20 -7.37 -2.24
N VAL A 37 21.84 -6.49 -1.46
CA VAL A 37 21.15 -5.34 -0.85
C VAL A 37 20.76 -4.31 -1.92
N ILE A 38 21.64 -3.97 -2.85
CA ILE A 38 21.34 -3.01 -3.92
C ILE A 38 20.22 -3.49 -4.82
N GLU A 39 20.22 -4.78 -5.19
CA GLU A 39 19.13 -5.36 -5.99
C GLU A 39 17.80 -5.37 -5.23
N GLY A 40 17.83 -5.73 -3.94
CA GLY A 40 16.65 -5.65 -3.09
C GLY A 40 16.10 -4.22 -2.96
N LEU A 41 16.97 -3.22 -2.75
CA LEU A 41 16.55 -1.81 -2.71
C LEU A 41 15.98 -1.34 -4.06
N ARG A 42 16.57 -1.77 -5.19
CA ARG A 42 16.05 -1.46 -6.53
C ARG A 42 14.62 -1.99 -6.72
N ARG A 43 14.32 -3.15 -6.16
CA ARG A 43 12.97 -3.73 -6.19
C ARG A 43 11.99 -3.04 -5.25
N LEU A 44 12.47 -2.22 -4.32
CA LEU A 44 11.66 -1.40 -3.41
C LEU A 44 11.57 0.07 -3.85
N GLU A 45 12.16 0.46 -5.00
CA GLU A 45 12.11 1.84 -5.51
C GLU A 45 10.68 2.37 -5.72
N TYR A 46 9.71 1.47 -5.98
CA TYR A 46 8.29 1.83 -6.11
C TYR A 46 7.69 2.48 -4.85
N ARG A 47 8.34 2.29 -3.69
CA ARG A 47 7.89 2.90 -2.43
C ARG A 47 8.16 4.40 -2.36
N GLY A 48 8.98 4.94 -3.28
CA GLY A 48 9.41 6.33 -3.30
C GLY A 48 10.56 6.61 -2.33
N TYR A 49 11.51 7.47 -2.72
CA TYR A 49 12.64 7.87 -1.86
C TYR A 49 13.38 9.06 -2.47
N ASP A 50 14.17 9.75 -1.62
CA ASP A 50 14.98 10.93 -1.98
C ASP A 50 16.46 10.80 -1.60
N SER A 51 16.81 9.74 -0.88
CA SER A 51 18.20 9.41 -0.55
C SER A 51 18.34 7.90 -0.30
N ALA A 52 19.55 7.37 -0.45
CA ALA A 52 19.85 5.95 -0.26
C ALA A 52 21.19 5.74 0.41
N GLY A 53 21.37 4.60 1.08
CA GLY A 53 22.64 4.21 1.64
C GLY A 53 22.71 2.75 2.04
N ILE A 54 23.92 2.30 2.30
CA ILE A 54 24.26 0.93 2.67
C ILE A 54 25.37 0.91 3.74
N ALA A 55 25.24 0.02 4.72
CA ALA A 55 26.31 -0.33 5.64
C ALA A 55 26.65 -1.81 5.50
N VAL A 56 27.93 -2.13 5.48
CA VAL A 56 28.46 -3.47 5.21
C VAL A 56 29.50 -3.85 6.28
N GLY A 57 29.42 -5.07 6.75
CA GLY A 57 30.40 -5.71 7.65
C GLY A 57 30.89 -7.05 7.11
N GLY A 58 31.89 -7.61 7.80
CA GLY A 58 32.48 -8.89 7.40
C GLY A 58 33.49 -8.77 6.25
N ASN A 59 34.16 -7.60 6.14
CA ASN A 59 35.30 -7.46 5.26
C ASN A 59 36.49 -8.22 5.85
N PRO A 60 37.09 -9.23 5.14
CA PRO A 60 38.23 -9.99 5.65
C PRO A 60 39.45 -9.14 6.03
N GLU A 61 39.65 -7.99 5.36
CA GLU A 61 40.75 -7.07 5.62
C GLU A 61 40.51 -6.20 6.85
N ASN A 62 39.25 -5.98 7.23
CA ASN A 62 38.86 -5.21 8.42
C ASN A 62 37.59 -5.79 9.05
N PRO A 63 37.69 -6.95 9.72
CA PRO A 63 36.54 -7.71 10.20
C PRO A 63 35.71 -7.01 11.29
N ASN A 64 36.30 -6.03 11.98
CA ASN A 64 35.67 -5.30 13.08
C ASN A 64 35.18 -3.90 12.67
N ALA A 65 35.09 -3.61 11.37
CA ALA A 65 34.58 -2.33 10.89
C ALA A 65 33.26 -2.49 10.14
N LEU A 66 32.42 -1.46 10.26
CA LEU A 66 31.26 -1.26 9.39
C LEU A 66 31.59 -0.16 8.38
N GLU A 67 31.57 -0.52 7.11
CA GLU A 67 31.77 0.43 6.01
C GLU A 67 30.41 0.99 5.55
N LEU A 68 30.33 2.31 5.39
CA LEU A 68 29.10 3.03 5.10
C LEU A 68 29.24 3.84 3.79
N ARG A 69 28.24 3.77 2.91
CA ARG A 69 28.10 4.64 1.73
C ARG A 69 26.68 5.20 1.69
N ARG A 70 26.56 6.49 1.42
CA ARG A 70 25.29 7.21 1.33
C ARG A 70 25.30 8.16 0.15
N ALA A 71 24.12 8.43 -0.41
CA ALA A 71 23.95 9.41 -1.47
C ALA A 71 22.55 10.03 -1.41
N SER A 72 22.45 11.31 -1.70
CA SER A 72 21.18 11.96 -1.97
C SER A 72 20.66 11.61 -3.37
N GLY A 73 19.33 11.61 -3.56
CA GLY A 73 18.69 11.31 -4.83
C GLY A 73 18.46 9.82 -5.05
N LYS A 74 18.48 9.40 -6.32
CA LYS A 74 18.12 8.05 -6.74
C LYS A 74 19.23 7.02 -6.46
N LEU A 75 18.86 5.73 -6.36
CA LEU A 75 19.76 4.61 -6.06
C LEU A 75 20.99 4.56 -6.96
N LYS A 76 20.86 4.96 -8.23
CA LYS A 76 22.01 5.11 -9.15
C LYS A 76 23.13 6.02 -8.63
N ASN A 77 22.80 7.02 -7.80
CA ASN A 77 23.80 7.90 -7.19
C ASN A 77 24.60 7.14 -6.13
N LEU A 78 23.94 6.30 -5.31
CA LEU A 78 24.61 5.40 -4.37
C LEU A 78 25.49 4.38 -5.10
N GLU A 79 25.01 3.82 -6.22
CA GLU A 79 25.80 2.90 -7.05
C GLU A 79 27.07 3.58 -7.60
N ALA A 80 26.97 4.85 -8.03
CA ALA A 80 28.12 5.63 -8.47
C ALA A 80 29.14 5.86 -7.33
N VAL A 81 28.66 6.14 -6.10
CA VAL A 81 29.55 6.29 -4.92
C VAL A 81 30.26 4.96 -4.62
N ILE A 82 29.53 3.83 -4.65
CA ILE A 82 30.09 2.49 -4.42
C ILE A 82 31.12 2.13 -5.52
N ALA A 83 30.88 2.51 -6.78
CA ALA A 83 31.80 2.26 -7.87
C ALA A 83 33.12 3.01 -7.70
N VAL A 84 33.09 4.24 -7.15
CA VAL A 84 34.29 5.04 -6.86
C VAL A 84 35.03 4.58 -5.60
N SER A 85 34.27 4.16 -4.58
CA SER A 85 34.79 3.68 -3.29
C SER A 85 34.14 2.36 -2.90
N PRO A 86 34.60 1.23 -3.48
CA PRO A 86 34.01 -0.09 -3.27
C PRO A 86 34.02 -0.51 -1.80
N ILE A 87 33.00 -1.28 -1.42
CA ILE A 87 32.88 -1.91 -0.10
C ILE A 87 32.58 -3.40 -0.28
N HIS A 88 33.09 -4.22 0.63
CA HIS A 88 33.00 -5.67 0.54
C HIS A 88 32.62 -6.28 1.89
N GLY A 89 31.83 -7.35 1.86
CA GLY A 89 31.44 -8.07 3.07
C GLY A 89 30.39 -9.12 2.84
N THR A 90 30.00 -9.78 3.91
CA THR A 90 29.06 -10.93 3.91
C THR A 90 27.76 -10.64 4.62
N TYR A 91 27.67 -9.53 5.36
CA TYR A 91 26.42 -9.06 5.98
C TYR A 91 26.31 -7.54 5.88
N GLY A 92 25.09 -7.04 5.84
CA GLY A 92 24.87 -5.61 5.72
C GLY A 92 23.39 -5.23 5.71
N ILE A 93 23.15 -3.94 5.80
CA ILE A 93 21.84 -3.33 5.67
C ILE A 93 21.88 -2.14 4.72
N GLY A 94 20.83 -2.00 3.93
CA GLY A 94 20.64 -0.85 3.05
C GLY A 94 19.27 -0.24 3.25
N HIS A 95 19.17 1.02 2.84
CA HIS A 95 17.97 1.82 3.03
C HIS A 95 17.76 2.79 1.87
N THR A 96 16.50 2.93 1.45
CA THR A 96 16.04 4.05 0.64
C THR A 96 15.15 4.91 1.51
N ARG A 97 15.55 6.17 1.76
CA ARG A 97 14.89 7.08 2.69
C ARG A 97 14.01 8.05 1.94
N TRP A 98 12.83 8.29 2.46
CA TRP A 98 12.02 9.47 2.19
C TRP A 98 12.10 10.42 3.38
N ALA A 99 12.45 11.69 3.12
CA ALA A 99 12.67 12.65 4.19
C ALA A 99 11.38 12.99 4.93
N THR A 100 11.33 12.64 6.21
CA THR A 100 10.29 13.02 7.17
C THR A 100 10.81 14.14 8.09
N HIS A 101 12.02 13.97 8.59
CA HIS A 101 12.76 14.89 9.45
C HIS A 101 14.13 15.16 8.82
N GLY A 102 14.48 16.44 8.65
CA GLY A 102 15.71 16.86 7.99
C GLY A 102 15.67 16.76 6.46
N ARG A 103 16.45 17.63 5.80
CA ARG A 103 16.51 17.72 4.32
C ARG A 103 17.08 16.44 3.70
N PRO A 104 16.81 16.15 2.41
CA PRO A 104 17.39 15.01 1.71
C PRO A 104 18.86 15.27 1.34
N THR A 105 19.74 15.23 2.34
CA THR A 105 21.20 15.37 2.21
C THR A 105 21.88 14.03 2.46
N GLU A 106 23.16 13.92 2.17
CA GLU A 106 23.95 12.72 2.46
C GLU A 106 24.02 12.44 3.97
N GLU A 107 24.15 13.49 4.79
CA GLU A 107 24.22 13.36 6.25
C GLU A 107 22.93 12.81 6.85
N ASN A 108 21.79 13.17 6.27
CA ASN A 108 20.48 12.74 6.71
C ASN A 108 20.03 11.40 6.06
N ALA A 109 20.81 10.84 5.10
CA ALA A 109 20.52 9.55 4.52
C ALA A 109 20.86 8.42 5.50
N HIS A 110 20.03 7.38 5.55
CA HIS A 110 20.30 6.16 6.33
C HIS A 110 21.32 5.25 5.61
N PRO A 111 22.05 4.38 6.36
CA PRO A 111 22.04 4.16 7.80
C PRO A 111 22.71 5.30 8.62
N HIS A 112 22.25 5.47 9.87
CA HIS A 112 22.87 6.37 10.83
C HIS A 112 23.79 5.63 11.79
N ARG A 113 24.90 6.29 12.19
CA ARG A 113 25.85 5.77 13.16
C ARG A 113 25.55 6.28 14.58
N ASP A 114 26.03 5.52 15.58
CA ASP A 114 26.20 5.99 16.94
C ASP A 114 27.40 6.95 17.10
N GLY A 115 27.60 7.48 18.30
CA GLY A 115 28.71 8.38 18.61
C GLY A 115 30.11 7.75 18.48
N THR A 116 30.22 6.42 18.57
CA THR A 116 31.47 5.68 18.46
C THR A 116 31.79 5.26 17.03
N GLY A 117 30.79 5.27 16.12
CA GLY A 117 30.90 4.81 14.74
C GLY A 117 30.90 3.29 14.58
N THR A 118 30.65 2.54 15.66
CA THR A 118 30.67 1.05 15.69
C THR A 118 29.32 0.41 15.49
N LEU A 119 28.23 1.18 15.58
CA LEU A 119 26.86 0.71 15.42
C LEU A 119 26.16 1.53 14.33
N VAL A 120 25.32 0.88 13.54
CA VAL A 120 24.49 1.53 12.51
C VAL A 120 23.05 1.07 12.60
N VAL A 121 22.13 2.00 12.31
CA VAL A 121 20.68 1.77 12.33
C VAL A 121 20.06 2.28 11.04
N VAL A 122 19.13 1.49 10.48
CA VAL A 122 18.13 1.92 9.50
C VAL A 122 16.76 1.91 10.15
N HIS A 123 15.88 2.81 9.73
CA HIS A 123 14.58 2.99 10.35
C HIS A 123 13.52 3.40 9.33
N ASN A 124 12.38 2.74 9.38
CA ASN A 124 11.12 3.16 8.78
C ASN A 124 10.15 3.53 9.90
N GLY A 125 9.59 4.71 9.86
CA GLY A 125 8.65 5.18 10.86
C GLY A 125 8.96 6.56 11.40
N ILE A 126 8.40 6.88 12.57
CA ILE A 126 8.62 8.16 13.27
C ILE A 126 8.75 7.89 14.78
N VAL A 127 9.79 8.42 15.38
CA VAL A 127 9.99 8.43 16.83
C VAL A 127 9.36 9.70 17.40
N GLU A 128 8.14 9.62 17.90
CA GLU A 128 7.37 10.79 18.36
C GLU A 128 8.02 11.54 19.53
N ASN A 129 8.67 10.81 20.44
CA ASN A 129 9.33 11.38 21.62
C ASN A 129 10.81 11.76 21.38
N TYR A 130 11.25 11.89 20.11
CA TYR A 130 12.65 12.08 19.74
C TYR A 130 13.30 13.32 20.36
N LEU A 131 12.59 14.45 20.48
CA LEU A 131 13.14 15.68 21.06
C LEU A 131 13.53 15.49 22.54
N ALA A 132 12.68 14.82 23.33
CA ALA A 132 12.96 14.55 24.73
C ALA A 132 14.14 13.58 24.90
N LEU A 133 14.19 12.53 24.07
CA LEU A 133 15.29 11.57 24.06
C LEU A 133 16.60 12.22 23.63
N LYS A 134 16.59 13.06 22.58
CA LYS A 134 17.77 13.81 22.12
C LYS A 134 18.33 14.73 23.21
N ALA A 135 17.47 15.48 23.90
CA ALA A 135 17.89 16.34 24.97
C ALA A 135 18.56 15.54 26.13
N ALA A 136 17.98 14.39 26.50
CA ALA A 136 18.55 13.53 27.54
C ALA A 136 19.93 12.94 27.15
N LEU A 137 20.09 12.54 25.88
CA LEU A 137 21.36 12.01 25.36
C LEU A 137 22.44 13.09 25.25
N ILE A 138 22.08 14.29 24.79
CA ILE A 138 23.01 15.45 24.78
C ILE A 138 23.51 15.77 26.20
N ALA A 139 22.61 15.71 27.20
CA ALA A 139 23.00 15.89 28.61
C ALA A 139 23.99 14.83 29.12
N LYS A 140 24.03 13.65 28.50
CA LYS A 140 24.99 12.56 28.74
C LYS A 140 26.27 12.67 27.90
N GLY A 141 26.39 13.68 27.02
CA GLY A 141 27.57 13.91 26.20
C GLY A 141 27.51 13.36 24.77
N HIS A 142 26.37 12.81 24.33
CA HIS A 142 26.22 12.38 22.94
C HIS A 142 26.18 13.55 21.96
N ALA A 143 26.91 13.44 20.84
CA ALA A 143 26.95 14.43 19.77
C ALA A 143 26.23 13.90 18.53
N PHE A 144 25.26 14.66 18.01
CA PHE A 144 24.46 14.28 16.85
C PHE A 144 24.98 14.97 15.58
N GLN A 145 24.97 14.24 14.46
CA GLN A 145 25.42 14.71 13.16
C GLN A 145 24.28 15.04 12.21
N SER A 146 23.13 14.37 12.38
CA SER A 146 21.96 14.53 11.50
C SER A 146 20.80 15.27 12.16
N GLU A 147 19.87 15.68 11.31
CA GLU A 147 18.59 16.29 11.74
C GLU A 147 17.48 15.25 11.92
N THR A 148 17.79 13.94 11.75
CA THR A 148 16.79 12.86 11.74
C THR A 148 16.45 12.38 13.14
N ASP A 149 15.24 11.84 13.29
CA ASP A 149 14.81 11.11 14.49
C ASP A 149 15.50 9.73 14.61
N THR A 150 15.98 9.17 13.50
CA THR A 150 16.62 7.84 13.43
C THR A 150 17.97 7.77 14.14
N GLU A 151 18.80 8.81 14.05
CA GLU A 151 20.12 8.84 14.70
C GLU A 151 20.00 8.64 16.21
N ILE A 152 18.90 9.10 16.81
CA ILE A 152 18.63 8.93 18.23
C ILE A 152 18.55 7.45 18.62
N ILE A 153 17.99 6.58 17.75
CA ILE A 153 17.90 5.16 18.02
C ILE A 153 19.29 4.54 18.16
N ALA A 154 20.24 4.91 17.27
CA ALA A 154 21.63 4.45 17.36
C ALA A 154 22.28 4.86 18.68
N HIS A 155 22.08 6.12 19.09
CA HIS A 155 22.62 6.63 20.37
C HIS A 155 21.94 6.03 21.61
N ILE A 156 20.63 5.68 21.54
CA ILE A 156 19.98 4.98 22.65
C ILE A 156 20.55 3.57 22.81
N ILE A 157 20.77 2.85 21.71
CA ILE A 157 21.35 1.50 21.75
C ILE A 157 22.77 1.56 22.31
N GLN A 158 23.56 2.57 21.92
CA GLN A 158 24.88 2.83 22.50
C GLN A 158 24.78 3.08 24.00
N ASP A 159 23.89 3.96 24.45
CA ASP A 159 23.65 4.27 25.88
C ASP A 159 23.28 3.01 26.69
N GLU A 160 22.46 2.10 26.13
CA GLU A 160 22.13 0.83 26.78
C GLU A 160 23.33 -0.14 26.87
N LEU A 161 24.20 -0.15 25.85
CA LEU A 161 25.44 -0.93 25.90
C LEU A 161 26.41 -0.39 26.94
N GLU A 162 26.55 0.93 27.06
CA GLU A 162 27.47 1.60 27.98
C GLU A 162 26.99 1.60 29.45
N GLN A 163 25.67 1.73 29.71
CA GLN A 163 25.12 1.75 31.07
C GLN A 163 25.43 0.47 31.87
N VAL A 164 25.51 -0.67 31.21
CA VAL A 164 25.80 -1.93 31.87
C VAL A 164 27.26 -2.02 32.32
N GLU A 165 28.18 -1.34 31.63
CA GLU A 165 29.58 -1.25 32.07
C GLU A 165 29.70 -0.44 33.38
N PHE A 166 28.92 0.64 33.57
CA PHE A 166 28.92 1.49 34.75
C PHE A 166 28.24 0.85 35.96
N GLU A 167 27.12 0.16 35.80
CA GLU A 167 26.43 -0.52 36.92
C GLU A 167 27.27 -1.64 37.53
N ASN A 168 28.18 -2.25 36.77
CA ASN A 168 29.08 -3.29 37.23
C ASN A 168 30.39 -2.77 37.87
N ALA A 169 30.78 -1.52 37.60
CA ALA A 169 31.95 -0.89 38.17
C ALA A 169 31.76 -0.40 39.63
N GLY A 170 30.51 -0.31 40.08
CA GLY A 170 30.14 0.22 41.41
C GLY A 170 29.84 -0.82 42.50
N ALA A 171 30.00 -2.13 42.25
CA ALA A 171 29.72 -3.15 43.25
C ALA A 171 30.88 -3.26 44.30
N PRO A 172 30.67 -2.98 45.60
CA PRO A 172 31.74 -3.01 46.61
C PRO A 172 32.19 -4.47 46.84
N GLY A 173 33.45 -4.78 46.53
CA GLY A 173 34.09 -6.04 46.90
C GLY A 173 34.81 -6.80 45.79
N LEU A 174 34.97 -6.30 44.61
CA LEU A 174 35.78 -6.93 43.57
C LEU A 174 36.99 -6.05 43.22
N ASP A 175 38.17 -6.67 43.31
CA ASP A 175 39.44 -6.05 42.93
C ASP A 175 39.37 -5.48 41.51
N SER A 176 39.82 -4.24 41.33
CA SER A 176 39.70 -3.44 40.10
C SER A 176 40.52 -3.95 38.90
N LYS A 177 40.93 -5.21 38.87
CA LYS A 177 41.82 -5.80 37.86
C LYS A 177 41.32 -7.02 37.11
N THR A 178 40.15 -7.59 37.43
CA THR A 178 39.68 -8.79 36.71
C THR A 178 38.18 -8.99 36.78
N SER A 179 37.39 -8.18 36.13
CA SER A 179 36.06 -8.59 35.67
C SER A 179 35.68 -7.86 34.40
N ALA A 180 36.25 -8.32 33.26
CA ALA A 180 35.64 -8.12 31.99
C ALA A 180 34.33 -8.92 31.97
N ARG A 181 33.25 -8.38 32.50
CA ARG A 181 31.90 -8.90 32.19
C ARG A 181 31.64 -8.56 30.71
N LEU A 182 31.24 -9.58 29.96
CA LEU A 182 30.87 -9.45 28.57
C LEU A 182 29.79 -8.35 28.45
N PRO A 183 29.92 -7.44 27.49
CA PRO A 183 28.86 -6.48 27.17
C PRO A 183 27.54 -7.25 26.92
N ILE A 184 26.40 -6.63 27.25
CA ILE A 184 25.12 -7.28 26.96
C ILE A 184 25.03 -7.56 25.44
N PRO A 185 24.37 -8.66 25.02
CA PRO A 185 24.18 -8.97 23.62
C PRO A 185 23.47 -7.81 22.88
N LEU A 186 23.79 -7.62 21.61
CA LEU A 186 23.20 -6.54 20.79
C LEU A 186 21.66 -6.57 20.81
N GLU A 187 21.08 -7.76 20.72
CA GLU A 187 19.62 -7.94 20.76
C GLU A 187 18.99 -7.49 22.09
N GLU A 188 19.70 -7.63 23.21
CA GLU A 188 19.23 -7.14 24.49
C GLU A 188 19.29 -5.60 24.57
N ALA A 189 20.37 -4.99 24.06
CA ALA A 189 20.48 -3.54 23.97
C ALA A 189 19.37 -2.96 23.07
N VAL A 190 19.07 -3.62 21.96
CA VAL A 190 17.97 -3.24 21.07
C VAL A 190 16.61 -3.36 21.78
N ARG A 191 16.34 -4.48 22.50
CA ARG A 191 15.11 -4.64 23.29
C ARG A 191 14.91 -3.53 24.31
N ARG A 192 15.96 -3.14 25.03
CA ARG A 192 15.89 -2.03 25.99
C ARG A 192 15.66 -0.70 25.32
N ALA A 193 16.36 -0.45 24.21
CA ALA A 193 16.24 0.78 23.46
C ALA A 193 14.81 0.98 22.89
N VAL A 194 14.21 -0.05 22.28
CA VAL A 194 12.87 0.07 21.68
C VAL A 194 11.77 0.30 22.69
N LYS A 195 11.93 -0.13 23.95
CA LYS A 195 10.99 0.17 25.04
C LYS A 195 10.95 1.65 25.43
N ARG A 196 11.99 2.41 25.08
CA ARG A 196 12.09 3.86 25.33
C ARG A 196 11.46 4.69 24.22
N LEU A 197 11.21 4.08 23.03
CA LEU A 197 10.63 4.76 21.89
C LEU A 197 9.11 4.86 22.04
N THR A 198 8.55 5.99 21.60
CA THR A 198 7.12 6.19 21.39
C THR A 198 6.90 6.49 19.90
N GLY A 199 5.87 5.89 19.29
CA GLY A 199 5.58 6.02 17.87
C GLY A 199 5.70 4.70 17.12
N ALA A 200 5.76 4.78 15.80
CA ALA A 200 5.81 3.63 14.93
C ALA A 200 7.22 3.46 14.35
N PHE A 201 7.78 2.23 14.39
CA PHE A 201 9.12 1.96 13.88
C PHE A 201 9.28 0.53 13.36
N ALA A 202 10.08 0.37 12.30
CA ALA A 202 10.71 -0.88 11.91
C ALA A 202 12.20 -0.57 11.71
N ILE A 203 13.07 -1.26 12.46
CA ILE A 203 14.50 -0.99 12.47
C ILE A 203 15.31 -2.21 12.09
N GLY A 204 16.50 -1.95 11.49
CA GLY A 204 17.56 -2.92 11.32
C GLY A 204 18.85 -2.36 11.90
N VAL A 205 19.58 -3.17 12.68
CA VAL A 205 20.74 -2.76 13.47
C VAL A 205 21.90 -3.69 13.19
N LEU A 206 23.10 -3.11 12.93
CA LEU A 206 24.37 -3.83 12.88
C LEU A 206 25.35 -3.22 13.88
N SER A 207 26.21 -4.05 14.46
CA SER A 207 27.31 -3.61 15.33
C SER A 207 28.61 -4.28 14.93
N ALA A 208 29.70 -3.51 14.91
CA ALA A 208 31.06 -4.02 14.76
C ALA A 208 31.47 -4.96 15.90
N HIS A 209 30.87 -4.80 17.08
CA HIS A 209 31.09 -5.66 18.25
C HIS A 209 30.28 -6.97 18.23
N ALA A 210 29.31 -7.09 17.32
CA ALA A 210 28.52 -8.30 17.10
C ALA A 210 28.57 -8.69 15.61
N PRO A 211 29.76 -9.12 15.11
CA PRO A 211 29.90 -9.50 13.72
C PRO A 211 28.97 -10.64 13.35
N ASP A 212 28.58 -10.70 12.07
CA ASP A 212 27.65 -11.72 11.56
C ASP A 212 26.30 -11.75 12.29
N THR A 213 25.86 -10.61 12.83
CA THR A 213 24.58 -10.46 13.52
C THR A 213 23.83 -9.24 12.98
N LEU A 214 22.58 -9.44 12.58
CA LEU A 214 21.62 -8.40 12.23
C LEU A 214 20.43 -8.49 13.16
N VAL A 215 20.13 -7.40 13.86
CA VAL A 215 18.95 -7.35 14.76
C VAL A 215 17.88 -6.48 14.10
N ALA A 216 16.63 -6.96 14.10
CA ALA A 216 15.48 -6.22 13.62
C ALA A 216 14.41 -6.15 14.72
N ALA A 217 13.69 -5.02 14.80
CA ALA A 217 12.56 -4.85 15.71
C ALA A 217 11.44 -4.08 15.01
N ARG A 218 10.19 -4.34 15.40
CA ARG A 218 9.02 -3.74 14.76
C ARG A 218 7.95 -3.31 15.75
N MET A 219 7.35 -2.13 15.44
CA MET A 219 6.11 -1.60 15.98
C MET A 219 5.45 -0.71 14.90
N GLY A 220 4.46 -1.22 14.18
CA GLY A 220 3.72 -0.49 13.13
C GLY A 220 4.22 -0.78 11.71
N PRO A 221 5.24 -0.07 11.16
CA PRO A 221 5.67 -0.25 9.77
C PRO A 221 6.07 -1.69 9.44
N PRO A 222 5.77 -2.21 8.23
CA PRO A 222 6.01 -3.59 7.89
C PRO A 222 7.50 -3.93 7.86
N ALA A 223 7.82 -5.13 8.35
CA ALA A 223 9.11 -5.79 8.20
C ALA A 223 8.90 -7.30 8.03
N VAL A 224 9.66 -7.90 7.13
CA VAL A 224 9.58 -9.32 6.81
C VAL A 224 10.97 -9.94 6.90
N LEU A 225 11.02 -11.19 7.36
CA LEU A 225 12.22 -12.01 7.41
C LEU A 225 12.15 -13.06 6.31
N GLY A 226 13.19 -13.13 5.48
CA GLY A 226 13.34 -14.16 4.47
C GLY A 226 14.24 -15.29 4.98
N ILE A 227 13.81 -16.52 4.80
CA ILE A 227 14.55 -17.72 5.20
C ILE A 227 15.00 -18.47 3.93
N GLY A 228 16.31 -18.37 3.61
CA GLY A 228 16.96 -19.09 2.52
C GLY A 228 17.78 -20.28 3.02
N GLU A 229 18.51 -20.92 2.12
CA GLU A 229 19.43 -22.02 2.45
C GLU A 229 20.78 -21.46 2.92
N GLY A 230 20.98 -21.36 4.25
CA GLY A 230 22.19 -20.78 4.85
C GLY A 230 22.32 -19.28 4.65
N GLU A 231 21.26 -18.60 4.30
CA GLU A 231 21.19 -17.14 4.15
C GLU A 231 19.85 -16.59 4.66
N TYR A 232 19.90 -15.40 5.26
CA TYR A 232 18.75 -14.80 5.91
C TYR A 232 18.64 -13.33 5.52
N PHE A 233 17.41 -12.85 5.44
CA PHE A 233 17.07 -11.53 4.93
C PHE A 233 16.15 -10.79 5.88
N LEU A 234 16.32 -9.48 5.95
CA LEU A 234 15.36 -8.51 6.45
C LEU A 234 14.90 -7.67 5.26
N ALA A 235 13.59 -7.43 5.13
CA ALA A 235 13.10 -6.44 4.17
C ALA A 235 11.86 -5.73 4.71
N SER A 236 11.62 -4.53 4.24
CA SER A 236 10.37 -3.82 4.55
C SER A 236 9.19 -4.31 3.70
N ASP A 237 9.45 -5.09 2.63
CA ASP A 237 8.40 -5.71 1.81
C ASP A 237 8.94 -6.94 1.08
N VAL A 238 8.05 -7.88 0.78
CA VAL A 238 8.36 -9.17 0.12
C VAL A 238 9.09 -9.02 -1.22
N PRO A 239 8.73 -8.09 -2.15
CA PRO A 239 9.42 -7.93 -3.42
C PRO A 239 10.94 -7.72 -3.31
N GLY A 240 11.40 -7.08 -2.22
CA GLY A 240 12.82 -6.83 -1.99
C GLY A 240 13.68 -8.08 -1.86
N ILE A 241 13.10 -9.22 -1.49
CA ILE A 241 13.82 -10.47 -1.22
C ILE A 241 13.23 -11.70 -1.94
N LEU A 242 12.16 -11.54 -2.70
CA LEU A 242 11.40 -12.62 -3.34
C LEU A 242 12.25 -13.48 -4.30
N HIS A 243 13.29 -12.90 -4.91
CA HIS A 243 14.22 -13.62 -5.79
C HIS A 243 15.16 -14.58 -5.08
N HIS A 244 15.37 -14.35 -3.77
CA HIS A 244 16.25 -15.17 -2.96
C HIS A 244 15.49 -16.25 -2.23
N THR A 245 14.31 -15.93 -1.70
CA THR A 245 13.47 -16.88 -0.97
C THR A 245 11.99 -16.53 -1.05
N ARG A 246 11.15 -17.58 -1.02
CA ARG A 246 9.69 -17.47 -0.88
C ARG A 246 9.21 -17.79 0.54
N ASN A 247 10.09 -18.24 1.42
CA ASN A 247 9.79 -18.59 2.80
C ASN A 247 9.93 -17.33 3.64
N ILE A 248 8.82 -16.76 4.06
CA ILE A 248 8.74 -15.45 4.69
C ILE A 248 8.08 -15.57 6.07
N HIS A 249 8.66 -14.92 7.07
CA HIS A 249 8.00 -14.60 8.32
C HIS A 249 7.71 -13.11 8.36
N PHE A 250 6.45 -12.74 8.59
CA PHE A 250 6.04 -11.33 8.76
C PHE A 250 6.21 -10.97 10.24
N LEU A 251 7.16 -10.06 10.55
CA LEU A 251 7.33 -9.57 11.91
C LEU A 251 6.03 -8.94 12.44
N GLN A 252 5.68 -9.27 13.68
CA GLN A 252 4.54 -8.68 14.38
C GLN A 252 4.98 -7.49 15.24
N ASP A 253 4.01 -6.68 15.66
CA ASP A 253 4.27 -5.61 16.61
C ASP A 253 4.77 -6.17 17.94
N GLY A 254 5.87 -5.58 18.44
CA GLY A 254 6.51 -6.04 19.66
C GLY A 254 7.50 -7.20 19.48
N GLU A 255 7.80 -7.62 18.25
CA GLU A 255 8.79 -8.66 17.98
C GLU A 255 10.20 -8.08 17.71
N VAL A 256 11.21 -8.84 18.18
CA VAL A 256 12.64 -8.63 17.91
C VAL A 256 13.21 -9.90 17.29
N ALA A 257 13.81 -9.78 16.12
CA ALA A 257 14.48 -10.86 15.42
C ALA A 257 15.99 -10.66 15.42
N THR A 258 16.72 -11.73 15.75
CA THR A 258 18.18 -11.79 15.66
C THR A 258 18.55 -12.78 14.56
N LEU A 259 19.07 -12.24 13.44
CA LEU A 259 19.52 -13.02 12.29
C LEU A 259 21.02 -13.26 12.41
N THR A 260 21.42 -14.52 12.27
CA THR A 260 22.82 -14.95 12.25
C THR A 260 23.07 -15.85 11.05
N LYS A 261 24.32 -16.24 10.79
CA LYS A 261 24.63 -17.24 9.74
C LYS A 261 23.99 -18.62 9.99
N THR A 262 23.58 -18.90 11.22
CA THR A 262 23.05 -20.21 11.63
C THR A 262 21.53 -20.24 11.75
N GLY A 263 20.86 -19.10 11.73
CA GLY A 263 19.40 -19.04 11.86
C GLY A 263 18.86 -17.70 12.32
N ILE A 264 17.57 -17.72 12.61
CA ILE A 264 16.83 -16.58 13.16
C ILE A 264 16.29 -16.96 14.53
N ALA A 265 16.58 -16.16 15.54
CA ALA A 265 15.94 -16.21 16.86
C ALA A 265 14.91 -15.08 16.94
N LEU A 266 13.69 -15.39 17.39
CA LEU A 266 12.60 -14.44 17.54
C LEU A 266 12.21 -14.32 19.01
N THR A 267 12.05 -13.09 19.49
CA THR A 267 11.58 -12.80 20.86
C THR A 267 10.58 -11.65 20.83
N ASN A 268 9.81 -11.51 21.92
CA ASN A 268 9.09 -10.25 22.15
C ASN A 268 10.03 -9.19 22.79
N PHE A 269 9.51 -7.97 23.03
CA PHE A 269 10.28 -6.90 23.69
C PHE A 269 10.68 -7.24 25.13
N ASP A 270 10.03 -8.21 25.77
CA ASP A 270 10.38 -8.69 27.12
C ASP A 270 11.43 -9.81 27.10
N GLY A 271 11.84 -10.27 25.92
CA GLY A 271 12.87 -11.28 25.72
C GLY A 271 12.32 -12.72 25.75
N GLU A 272 11.01 -12.92 25.80
CA GLU A 272 10.41 -14.23 25.70
C GLU A 272 10.52 -14.76 24.27
N ALA A 273 10.99 -16.01 24.14
CA ALA A 273 11.16 -16.65 22.83
C ALA A 273 9.82 -16.90 22.13
N LEU A 274 9.76 -16.58 20.85
CA LEU A 274 8.59 -16.76 20.00
C LEU A 274 8.88 -17.74 18.86
N PRO A 275 7.86 -18.49 18.38
CA PRO A 275 8.02 -19.36 17.24
C PRO A 275 8.03 -18.56 15.92
N LEU A 276 8.88 -18.96 14.96
CA LEU A 276 8.83 -18.45 13.59
C LEU A 276 7.62 -19.03 12.86
N ASN A 277 6.72 -18.18 12.42
CA ASN A 277 5.60 -18.56 11.57
C ASN A 277 5.95 -18.32 10.10
N VAL A 278 6.55 -19.32 9.47
CA VAL A 278 7.04 -19.24 8.08
C VAL A 278 5.91 -19.53 7.11
N GLN A 279 5.62 -18.58 6.23
CA GLN A 279 4.64 -18.70 5.15
C GLN A 279 5.37 -18.75 3.80
N ARG A 280 4.90 -19.60 2.89
CA ARG A 280 5.44 -19.66 1.54
C ARG A 280 4.64 -18.74 0.61
N ILE A 281 5.29 -17.70 0.09
CA ILE A 281 4.69 -16.78 -0.88
C ILE A 281 4.52 -17.46 -2.22
N ALA A 282 3.29 -17.44 -2.74
CA ALA A 282 2.95 -18.07 -4.03
C ALA A 282 3.35 -17.21 -5.26
N TRP A 283 3.74 -15.95 -5.06
CA TRP A 283 4.09 -15.05 -6.17
C TRP A 283 5.30 -15.56 -6.96
N ASP A 284 5.19 -15.48 -8.29
CA ASP A 284 6.31 -15.75 -9.17
C ASP A 284 7.20 -14.50 -9.26
N PRO A 285 8.53 -14.60 -9.00
CA PRO A 285 9.46 -13.48 -9.19
C PRO A 285 9.40 -12.87 -10.59
N ILE A 286 9.16 -13.67 -11.63
CA ILE A 286 9.01 -13.20 -13.02
C ILE A 286 7.83 -12.23 -13.17
N GLN A 287 6.79 -12.39 -12.35
CA GLN A 287 5.64 -11.46 -12.37
C GLN A 287 5.99 -10.06 -11.87
N ALA A 288 7.04 -9.91 -11.09
CA ALA A 288 7.56 -8.62 -10.65
C ALA A 288 8.47 -7.94 -11.69
N GLU A 289 8.66 -8.51 -12.89
CA GLU A 289 9.44 -7.94 -14.00
C GLU A 289 8.54 -7.25 -15.01
N LYS A 290 9.10 -6.35 -15.84
CA LYS A 290 8.33 -5.60 -16.86
C LYS A 290 7.83 -6.47 -18.02
N ALA A 291 8.32 -7.70 -18.19
CA ALA A 291 7.87 -8.69 -19.19
C ALA A 291 7.77 -8.12 -20.62
N GLY A 292 8.72 -7.24 -21.02
CA GLY A 292 8.77 -6.61 -22.32
C GLY A 292 7.96 -5.29 -22.45
N TYR A 293 7.16 -4.94 -21.48
CA TYR A 293 6.47 -3.65 -21.46
C TYR A 293 7.41 -2.50 -21.11
N LYS A 294 7.15 -1.32 -21.65
CA LYS A 294 7.93 -0.12 -21.39
C LYS A 294 7.88 0.31 -19.92
N HIS A 295 6.69 0.18 -19.30
CA HIS A 295 6.41 0.60 -17.93
C HIS A 295 5.65 -0.50 -17.18
N PHE A 296 5.80 -0.55 -15.84
CA PHE A 296 5.02 -1.45 -14.99
C PHE A 296 3.53 -1.16 -15.08
N MET A 297 3.13 0.11 -15.06
CA MET A 297 1.73 0.50 -15.17
C MET A 297 1.08 -0.07 -16.44
N LEU A 298 1.74 0.02 -17.61
CA LEU A 298 1.17 -0.55 -18.85
C LEU A 298 1.04 -2.07 -18.77
N LYS A 299 2.05 -2.75 -18.22
CA LYS A 299 1.99 -4.20 -17.97
C LYS A 299 0.79 -4.55 -17.09
N GLU A 300 0.63 -3.84 -15.98
CA GLU A 300 -0.41 -4.07 -14.98
C GLU A 300 -1.82 -3.78 -15.52
N ILE A 301 -1.97 -2.78 -16.40
CA ILE A 301 -3.20 -2.56 -17.15
C ILE A 301 -3.52 -3.78 -18.03
N ASN A 302 -2.51 -4.36 -18.70
CA ASN A 302 -2.69 -5.56 -19.55
C ASN A 302 -2.85 -6.86 -18.75
N GLU A 303 -2.51 -6.89 -17.48
CA GLU A 303 -2.72 -8.04 -16.59
C GLU A 303 -4.13 -8.11 -15.98
N GLN A 304 -4.97 -7.12 -16.18
CA GLN A 304 -6.33 -7.06 -15.60
C GLN A 304 -7.21 -8.27 -15.94
N PRO A 305 -7.24 -8.82 -17.17
CA PRO A 305 -8.01 -10.02 -17.46
C PRO A 305 -7.61 -11.20 -16.59
N ARG A 306 -6.30 -11.37 -16.37
CA ARG A 306 -5.77 -12.39 -15.49
C ARG A 306 -6.12 -12.12 -14.02
N ALA A 307 -5.95 -10.89 -13.55
CA ALA A 307 -6.26 -10.51 -12.18
C ALA A 307 -7.73 -10.78 -11.82
N VAL A 308 -8.66 -10.48 -12.72
CA VAL A 308 -10.09 -10.80 -12.55
C VAL A 308 -10.32 -12.31 -12.50
N ARG A 309 -9.69 -13.08 -13.38
CA ARG A 309 -9.78 -14.55 -13.39
C ARG A 309 -9.24 -15.15 -12.08
N ASP A 310 -8.07 -14.71 -11.64
CA ASP A 310 -7.42 -15.22 -10.44
C ASP A 310 -8.21 -14.82 -9.15
N THR A 311 -8.89 -13.67 -9.16
CA THR A 311 -9.79 -13.24 -8.06
C THR A 311 -11.02 -14.16 -7.94
N THR A 312 -11.54 -14.69 -9.05
CA THR A 312 -12.74 -15.53 -9.06
C THR A 312 -12.47 -17.02 -8.96
N LEU A 313 -11.21 -17.43 -9.19
CA LEU A 313 -10.81 -18.84 -9.25
C LEU A 313 -11.12 -19.58 -7.94
N GLY A 314 -11.91 -20.68 -8.06
CA GLY A 314 -12.33 -21.52 -6.93
C GLY A 314 -13.38 -20.90 -6.02
N ARG A 315 -13.92 -19.72 -6.38
CA ARG A 315 -14.91 -19.01 -5.55
C ARG A 315 -16.33 -19.03 -6.10
N VAL A 316 -16.50 -19.40 -7.36
CA VAL A 316 -17.83 -19.40 -8.00
C VAL A 316 -18.07 -20.72 -8.72
N SER A 317 -19.30 -21.22 -8.65
CA SER A 317 -19.76 -22.41 -9.38
C SER A 317 -20.54 -22.00 -10.62
N LEU A 318 -20.02 -22.32 -11.79
CA LEU A 318 -20.70 -22.08 -13.08
C LEU A 318 -21.90 -23.02 -13.33
N THR A 319 -22.10 -24.01 -12.47
CA THR A 319 -23.23 -24.96 -12.57
C THR A 319 -24.38 -24.60 -11.63
N THR A 320 -24.07 -24.08 -10.44
CA THR A 320 -25.09 -23.78 -9.43
C THR A 320 -25.26 -22.30 -9.13
N GLY A 321 -24.33 -21.45 -9.59
CA GLY A 321 -24.29 -20.03 -9.22
C GLY A 321 -23.86 -19.77 -7.79
N GLU A 322 -23.46 -20.81 -7.04
CA GLU A 322 -23.05 -20.67 -5.64
C GLU A 322 -21.68 -19.99 -5.54
N VAL A 323 -21.54 -19.14 -4.50
CA VAL A 323 -20.30 -18.44 -4.17
C VAL A 323 -19.69 -19.02 -2.89
N PHE A 324 -18.40 -19.31 -2.95
CA PHE A 324 -17.62 -19.89 -1.85
C PHE A 324 -16.53 -18.90 -1.42
N LEU A 325 -16.53 -18.56 -0.13
CA LEU A 325 -15.49 -17.76 0.51
C LEU A 325 -14.93 -18.55 1.69
N PRO A 326 -13.92 -19.41 1.48
CA PRO A 326 -13.47 -20.38 2.50
C PRO A 326 -12.85 -19.72 3.74
N ASP A 327 -12.27 -18.53 3.58
CA ASP A 327 -11.59 -17.83 4.68
C ASP A 327 -12.56 -17.02 5.57
N MET A 328 -13.90 -17.18 5.39
CA MET A 328 -14.90 -16.54 6.23
C MET A 328 -15.09 -17.30 7.54
N GLN A 329 -14.75 -16.65 8.66
CA GLN A 329 -14.93 -17.19 10.02
C GLN A 329 -16.26 -16.75 10.66
N ILE A 330 -17.07 -15.95 9.93
CA ILE A 330 -18.43 -15.57 10.36
C ILE A 330 -19.38 -16.70 9.98
N ALA A 331 -20.16 -17.17 10.94
CA ALA A 331 -21.14 -18.23 10.68
C ALA A 331 -22.22 -17.76 9.67
N PRO A 332 -22.65 -18.61 8.71
CA PRO A 332 -23.63 -18.22 7.70
C PRO A 332 -24.91 -17.55 8.23
N ALA A 333 -25.43 -18.03 9.36
CA ALA A 333 -26.61 -17.47 10.01
C ALA A 333 -26.40 -16.04 10.57
N GLU A 334 -25.18 -15.64 10.85
CA GLU A 334 -24.88 -14.29 11.36
C GLU A 334 -25.05 -13.23 10.27
N PHE A 335 -24.82 -13.57 8.99
CA PHE A 335 -25.00 -12.62 7.90
C PHE A 335 -26.45 -12.12 7.76
N GLN A 336 -27.43 -12.86 8.28
CA GLN A 336 -28.84 -12.43 8.34
C GLN A 336 -29.09 -11.37 9.43
N ARG A 337 -28.21 -11.27 10.43
CA ARG A 337 -28.36 -10.36 11.57
C ARG A 337 -27.76 -8.99 11.34
N PHE A 338 -26.88 -8.85 10.35
CA PHE A 338 -26.32 -7.53 10.05
C PHE A 338 -27.40 -6.61 9.50
N SER A 339 -27.48 -5.41 10.08
CA SER A 339 -28.40 -4.34 9.69
C SER A 339 -27.79 -3.39 8.67
N GLY A 340 -26.45 -3.33 8.58
CA GLY A 340 -25.70 -2.46 7.66
C GLY A 340 -24.27 -2.95 7.43
N VAL A 341 -23.66 -2.44 6.38
CA VAL A 341 -22.24 -2.61 6.08
C VAL A 341 -21.56 -1.24 6.09
N THR A 342 -20.45 -1.12 6.80
CA THR A 342 -19.58 0.06 6.73
C THR A 342 -18.30 -0.30 5.97
N ILE A 343 -18.04 0.37 4.86
CA ILE A 343 -16.82 0.23 4.08
C ILE A 343 -15.88 1.38 4.46
N ALA A 344 -14.64 1.07 4.88
CA ALA A 344 -13.61 2.07 5.12
C ALA A 344 -12.37 1.75 4.27
N ALA A 345 -11.91 2.74 3.51
CA ALA A 345 -10.79 2.60 2.59
C ALA A 345 -10.16 3.97 2.25
N CYS A 346 -9.00 3.96 1.56
CA CYS A 346 -8.32 5.15 1.09
C CYS A 346 -8.15 5.14 -0.44
N GLY A 347 -8.16 6.33 -1.07
CA GLY A 347 -7.82 6.55 -2.47
C GLY A 347 -8.61 5.65 -3.43
N THR A 348 -7.90 4.97 -4.32
CA THR A 348 -8.48 4.03 -5.30
C THR A 348 -9.38 2.96 -4.66
N SER A 349 -8.98 2.43 -3.48
CA SER A 349 -9.79 1.44 -2.75
C SER A 349 -11.10 2.04 -2.21
N TRP A 350 -11.13 3.34 -1.88
CA TRP A 350 -12.36 4.03 -1.51
C TRP A 350 -13.31 4.17 -2.71
N HIS A 351 -12.79 4.46 -3.92
CA HIS A 351 -13.60 4.44 -5.14
C HIS A 351 -14.18 3.04 -5.43
N ALA A 352 -13.39 1.98 -5.19
CA ALA A 352 -13.91 0.61 -5.28
C ALA A 352 -15.03 0.39 -4.27
N GLY A 353 -14.87 0.88 -3.04
CA GLY A 353 -15.90 0.83 -1.99
C GLY A 353 -17.20 1.51 -2.38
N LEU A 354 -17.12 2.68 -3.02
CA LEU A 354 -18.29 3.39 -3.55
C LEU A 354 -19.02 2.57 -4.62
N ALA A 355 -18.30 1.91 -5.55
CA ALA A 355 -18.91 1.02 -6.52
C ALA A 355 -19.51 -0.23 -5.81
N GLY A 356 -18.80 -0.79 -4.84
CA GLY A 356 -19.24 -1.90 -4.00
C GLY A 356 -20.52 -1.62 -3.23
N LYS A 357 -20.74 -0.37 -2.80
CA LYS A 357 -22.00 0.07 -2.21
C LYS A 357 -23.19 -0.26 -3.13
N PHE A 358 -23.12 0.14 -4.41
CA PHE A 358 -24.19 -0.14 -5.37
C PHE A 358 -24.39 -1.64 -5.58
N MET A 359 -23.29 -2.42 -5.63
CA MET A 359 -23.35 -3.87 -5.80
C MET A 359 -24.05 -4.53 -4.59
N ILE A 360 -23.63 -4.20 -3.37
CA ILE A 360 -24.14 -4.78 -2.12
C ILE A 360 -25.59 -4.36 -1.88
N GLU A 361 -25.93 -3.08 -2.01
CA GLU A 361 -27.28 -2.58 -1.80
C GLU A 361 -28.26 -3.21 -2.80
N ARG A 362 -27.85 -3.37 -4.06
CA ARG A 362 -28.69 -3.97 -5.10
C ARG A 362 -28.88 -5.47 -4.91
N LEU A 363 -27.82 -6.22 -4.65
CA LEU A 363 -27.88 -7.68 -4.59
C LEU A 363 -28.27 -8.19 -3.20
N ALA A 364 -27.68 -7.67 -2.15
CA ALA A 364 -27.86 -8.18 -0.78
C ALA A 364 -28.95 -7.44 0.01
N ARG A 365 -29.48 -6.34 -0.53
CA ARG A 365 -30.61 -5.56 0.06
C ARG A 365 -30.33 -5.13 1.50
N ILE A 366 -29.11 -4.62 1.74
CA ILE A 366 -28.63 -4.11 3.02
C ILE A 366 -28.00 -2.71 2.79
N PRO A 367 -28.28 -1.71 3.65
CA PRO A 367 -27.67 -0.39 3.52
C PRO A 367 -26.17 -0.43 3.71
N VAL A 368 -25.46 0.39 2.92
CA VAL A 368 -24.00 0.50 2.96
C VAL A 368 -23.58 1.94 3.17
N ASP A 369 -22.76 2.18 4.18
CA ASP A 369 -22.02 3.43 4.38
C ASP A 369 -20.58 3.28 3.88
N VAL A 370 -20.05 4.31 3.22
CA VAL A 370 -18.67 4.30 2.68
C VAL A 370 -17.95 5.54 3.14
N ASP A 371 -16.87 5.34 3.88
CA ASP A 371 -16.12 6.43 4.48
C ASP A 371 -14.64 6.40 4.07
N TYR A 372 -13.98 7.55 4.11
CA TYR A 372 -12.53 7.60 4.08
C TYR A 372 -11.96 7.03 5.37
N ALA A 373 -11.06 6.05 5.28
CA ALA A 373 -10.47 5.44 6.45
C ALA A 373 -9.66 6.46 7.28
N SER A 374 -9.05 7.47 6.63
CA SER A 374 -8.35 8.58 7.28
C SER A 374 -9.24 9.43 8.18
N GLU A 375 -10.54 9.56 7.84
CA GLU A 375 -11.49 10.39 8.59
C GLU A 375 -12.33 9.58 9.59
N TYR A 376 -12.50 8.28 9.30
CA TYR A 376 -13.45 7.40 9.99
C TYR A 376 -13.30 7.43 11.52
N ARG A 377 -12.09 7.24 12.04
CA ARG A 377 -11.86 7.20 13.48
C ARG A 377 -12.03 8.57 14.18
N TYR A 378 -11.80 9.67 13.44
CA TYR A 378 -11.84 11.03 14.02
C TYR A 378 -13.24 11.58 14.16
N ARG A 379 -14.19 11.10 13.34
CA ARG A 379 -15.58 11.55 13.42
C ARG A 379 -16.42 10.88 14.51
N ASP A 380 -15.80 10.03 15.36
CA ASP A 380 -16.48 9.21 16.38
C ASP A 380 -17.68 8.44 15.80
N PRO A 381 -17.43 7.47 14.90
CA PRO A 381 -18.50 6.72 14.23
C PRO A 381 -19.33 5.90 15.22
N ILE A 382 -20.56 5.58 14.84
CA ILE A 382 -21.52 4.85 15.68
C ILE A 382 -21.88 3.44 15.17
N PRO A 383 -20.91 2.63 14.69
CA PRO A 383 -21.19 1.23 14.38
C PRO A 383 -21.48 0.44 15.66
N ASP A 384 -22.15 -0.69 15.52
CA ASP A 384 -22.45 -1.61 16.61
C ASP A 384 -22.22 -3.08 16.19
N ALA A 385 -22.60 -4.02 17.04
CA ALA A 385 -22.47 -5.45 16.78
C ALA A 385 -23.33 -5.97 15.58
N THR A 386 -24.27 -5.16 15.08
CA THR A 386 -25.09 -5.46 13.89
C THR A 386 -24.53 -4.81 12.62
N THR A 387 -23.45 -4.04 12.74
CA THR A 387 -22.73 -3.44 11.62
C THR A 387 -21.58 -4.34 11.20
N LEU A 388 -21.50 -4.69 9.91
CA LEU A 388 -20.37 -5.41 9.35
C LEU A 388 -19.37 -4.42 8.77
N GLY A 389 -18.15 -4.38 9.31
CA GLY A 389 -17.06 -3.60 8.77
C GLY A 389 -16.39 -4.30 7.58
N LEU A 390 -16.21 -3.63 6.46
CA LEU A 390 -15.51 -4.13 5.29
C LEU A 390 -14.34 -3.18 4.95
N LEU A 391 -13.11 -3.65 5.15
CA LEU A 391 -11.89 -2.89 4.90
C LEU A 391 -11.32 -3.27 3.54
N ILE A 392 -11.01 -2.28 2.70
CA ILE A 392 -10.47 -2.51 1.36
C ILE A 392 -9.10 -1.87 1.26
N THR A 393 -8.09 -2.66 0.89
CA THR A 393 -6.72 -2.18 0.74
C THR A 393 -5.94 -3.10 -0.22
N GLN A 394 -4.97 -2.57 -0.95
CA GLN A 394 -4.10 -3.38 -1.79
C GLN A 394 -3.00 -4.04 -0.95
N SER A 395 -2.27 -3.28 -0.14
CA SER A 395 -1.13 -3.75 0.65
C SER A 395 -1.54 -4.46 1.94
N GLY A 396 -2.69 -4.09 2.52
CA GLY A 396 -3.10 -4.52 3.85
C GLY A 396 -2.33 -3.89 5.01
N GLU A 397 -1.49 -2.90 4.71
CA GLU A 397 -0.61 -2.22 5.66
C GLU A 397 -0.88 -0.69 5.72
N THR A 398 -1.95 -0.20 5.09
CA THR A 398 -2.31 1.22 5.12
C THR A 398 -2.72 1.62 6.53
N ALA A 399 -1.99 2.55 7.13
CA ALA A 399 -2.16 2.96 8.54
C ALA A 399 -3.59 3.39 8.86
N ASP A 400 -4.18 4.27 8.04
CA ASP A 400 -5.55 4.74 8.22
C ASP A 400 -6.57 3.61 8.15
N THR A 401 -6.39 2.67 7.20
CA THR A 401 -7.31 1.52 7.06
C THR A 401 -7.22 0.57 8.25
N LEU A 402 -6.01 0.36 8.78
CA LEU A 402 -5.80 -0.42 10.00
C LEU A 402 -6.44 0.27 11.22
N ALA A 403 -6.28 1.59 11.33
CA ALA A 403 -6.87 2.36 12.41
C ALA A 403 -8.42 2.36 12.35
N ALA A 404 -9.00 2.46 11.15
CA ALA A 404 -10.44 2.32 10.95
C ALA A 404 -10.94 0.92 11.34
N GLN A 405 -10.17 -0.14 11.04
CA GLN A 405 -10.48 -1.51 11.49
C GLN A 405 -10.49 -1.62 13.01
N GLN A 406 -9.47 -1.08 13.67
CA GLN A 406 -9.41 -1.09 15.13
C GLN A 406 -10.56 -0.34 15.77
N GLU A 407 -10.97 0.79 15.20
CA GLU A 407 -12.14 1.56 15.67
C GLU A 407 -13.44 0.77 15.53
N LEU A 408 -13.66 0.10 14.40
CA LEU A 408 -14.80 -0.79 14.19
C LEU A 408 -14.84 -1.91 15.24
N ILE A 409 -13.71 -2.59 15.45
CA ILE A 409 -13.59 -3.67 16.45
C ILE A 409 -13.83 -3.13 17.86
N ARG A 410 -13.26 -1.99 18.21
CA ARG A 410 -13.45 -1.35 19.52
C ARG A 410 -14.91 -1.01 19.80
N LYS A 411 -15.67 -0.66 18.77
CA LYS A 411 -17.12 -0.38 18.85
C LYS A 411 -18.00 -1.65 18.77
N GLY A 412 -17.39 -2.84 18.66
CA GLY A 412 -18.09 -4.14 18.70
C GLY A 412 -18.46 -4.73 17.34
N SER A 413 -18.10 -4.10 16.23
CA SER A 413 -18.37 -4.62 14.88
C SER A 413 -17.44 -5.77 14.53
N LYS A 414 -17.95 -6.76 13.77
CA LYS A 414 -17.13 -7.74 13.07
C LYS A 414 -16.56 -7.13 11.80
N THR A 415 -15.34 -7.50 11.46
CA THR A 415 -14.66 -6.94 10.30
C THR A 415 -14.24 -8.01 9.29
N LEU A 416 -14.34 -7.67 8.00
CA LEU A 416 -13.83 -8.42 6.86
C LEU A 416 -12.81 -7.57 6.12
N ALA A 417 -11.87 -8.22 5.43
CA ALA A 417 -10.88 -7.52 4.62
C ALA A 417 -10.92 -7.99 3.15
N ILE A 418 -10.85 -7.05 2.21
CA ILE A 418 -10.46 -7.31 0.82
C ILE A 418 -9.03 -6.82 0.67
N CYS A 419 -8.09 -7.75 0.42
CA CYS A 419 -6.66 -7.45 0.40
C CYS A 419 -5.93 -8.27 -0.66
N ASN A 420 -4.87 -7.73 -1.27
CA ASN A 420 -4.07 -8.46 -2.25
C ASN A 420 -2.89 -9.23 -1.61
N VAL A 421 -2.37 -8.76 -0.48
CA VAL A 421 -1.21 -9.37 0.18
C VAL A 421 -1.68 -10.36 1.24
N VAL A 422 -1.28 -11.62 1.06
CA VAL A 422 -1.57 -12.69 2.03
C VAL A 422 -0.80 -12.44 3.32
N GLY A 423 -1.47 -12.59 4.48
CA GLY A 423 -0.83 -12.42 5.80
C GLY A 423 -0.57 -10.98 6.22
N ALA A 424 -1.04 -9.98 5.45
CA ALA A 424 -0.93 -8.56 5.81
C ALA A 424 -1.65 -8.23 7.12
N ALA A 425 -1.27 -7.12 7.76
CA ALA A 425 -1.78 -6.71 9.08
C ALA A 425 -3.32 -6.67 9.16
N ILE A 426 -3.95 -6.10 8.12
CA ILE A 426 -5.43 -5.99 8.05
C ILE A 426 -6.13 -7.34 8.12
N THR A 427 -5.51 -8.39 7.57
CA THR A 427 -6.12 -9.74 7.47
C THR A 427 -6.08 -10.49 8.80
N ARG A 428 -5.16 -10.14 9.68
CA ARG A 428 -4.95 -10.84 10.96
C ARG A 428 -6.03 -10.53 12.00
N ALA A 429 -6.57 -9.32 11.97
CA ALA A 429 -7.65 -8.90 12.89
C ALA A 429 -9.06 -9.08 12.28
N ALA A 430 -9.16 -9.41 10.99
CA ALA A 430 -10.43 -9.63 10.30
C ALA A 430 -11.00 -11.04 10.59
N GLN A 431 -12.31 -11.14 10.72
CA GLN A 431 -13.04 -12.42 10.81
C GLN A 431 -13.31 -13.05 9.42
N GLY A 432 -12.59 -12.63 8.42
CA GLY A 432 -12.59 -13.19 7.09
C GLY A 432 -11.85 -12.31 6.11
N THR A 433 -11.22 -12.92 5.11
CA THR A 433 -10.46 -12.22 4.09
C THR A 433 -10.86 -12.68 2.70
N ILE A 434 -10.98 -11.75 1.78
CA ILE A 434 -11.10 -12.01 0.34
C ILE A 434 -9.80 -11.54 -0.30
N THR A 435 -8.87 -12.47 -0.54
CA THR A 435 -7.62 -12.16 -1.23
C THR A 435 -7.88 -11.95 -2.71
N THR A 436 -7.43 -10.84 -3.28
CA THR A 436 -7.70 -10.52 -4.68
C THR A 436 -6.85 -11.30 -5.67
N ASN A 437 -5.72 -11.89 -5.21
CA ASN A 437 -4.80 -12.70 -6.03
C ASN A 437 -4.31 -11.99 -7.31
N ALA A 438 -4.32 -10.65 -7.35
CA ALA A 438 -3.90 -9.87 -8.51
C ALA A 438 -2.38 -9.96 -8.78
N GLY A 439 -1.62 -10.62 -7.90
CA GLY A 439 -0.17 -10.65 -7.94
C GLY A 439 0.46 -9.31 -7.52
N PRO A 440 1.80 -9.17 -7.60
CA PRO A 440 2.47 -7.93 -7.25
C PRO A 440 2.09 -6.80 -8.20
N GLU A 441 1.77 -5.64 -7.65
CA GLU A 441 1.51 -4.40 -8.37
C GLU A 441 2.58 -3.39 -7.97
N ILE A 442 3.45 -3.03 -8.93
CA ILE A 442 4.66 -2.23 -8.73
C ILE A 442 4.43 -0.76 -9.04
N GLY A 443 3.67 -0.46 -10.09
CA GLY A 443 3.28 0.91 -10.43
C GLY A 443 2.60 1.58 -9.24
N VAL A 444 3.00 2.82 -8.92
CA VAL A 444 2.45 3.55 -7.76
C VAL A 444 0.95 3.78 -7.94
N ALA A 445 0.53 4.25 -9.11
CA ALA A 445 -0.88 4.38 -9.45
C ALA A 445 -1.52 2.99 -9.64
N SER A 446 -2.53 2.67 -8.84
CA SER A 446 -3.19 1.36 -8.87
C SER A 446 -4.02 1.15 -10.13
N THR A 447 -3.94 -0.04 -10.72
CA THR A 447 -4.67 -0.44 -11.93
C THR A 447 -5.34 -1.80 -11.76
N LYS A 448 -4.60 -2.91 -11.89
CA LYS A 448 -5.14 -4.27 -11.76
C LYS A 448 -5.66 -4.58 -10.36
N ALA A 449 -5.08 -3.98 -9.31
CA ALA A 449 -5.60 -4.16 -7.96
C ALA A 449 -7.00 -3.55 -7.82
N PHE A 450 -7.29 -2.43 -8.47
CA PHE A 450 -8.62 -1.82 -8.47
C PHE A 450 -9.67 -2.73 -9.13
N THR A 451 -9.40 -3.25 -10.33
CA THR A 451 -10.33 -4.17 -11.01
C THR A 451 -10.52 -5.47 -10.24
N ALA A 452 -9.46 -5.96 -9.59
CA ALA A 452 -9.55 -7.11 -8.70
C ALA A 452 -10.37 -6.80 -7.42
N GLN A 453 -10.28 -5.59 -6.86
CA GLN A 453 -11.13 -5.15 -5.75
C GLN A 453 -12.60 -5.04 -6.15
N LEU A 454 -12.91 -4.46 -7.33
CA LEU A 454 -14.28 -4.44 -7.87
C LEU A 454 -14.84 -5.86 -8.05
N THR A 455 -14.03 -6.77 -8.57
CA THR A 455 -14.38 -8.19 -8.73
C THR A 455 -14.66 -8.86 -7.38
N ALA A 456 -13.79 -8.65 -6.40
CA ALA A 456 -13.94 -9.20 -5.04
C ALA A 456 -15.20 -8.64 -4.34
N LEU A 457 -15.49 -7.35 -4.53
CA LEU A 457 -16.71 -6.71 -4.02
C LEU A 457 -17.99 -7.30 -4.66
N PHE A 458 -17.94 -7.55 -5.96
CA PHE A 458 -19.07 -8.18 -6.65
C PHE A 458 -19.29 -9.62 -6.16
N VAL A 459 -18.22 -10.42 -6.02
CA VAL A 459 -18.27 -11.78 -5.46
C VAL A 459 -18.80 -11.75 -4.01
N PHE A 460 -18.34 -10.78 -3.21
CA PHE A 460 -18.83 -10.61 -1.85
C PHE A 460 -20.31 -10.21 -1.80
N ALA A 461 -20.75 -9.32 -2.69
CA ALA A 461 -22.15 -8.91 -2.76
C ALA A 461 -23.08 -10.10 -3.11
N LEU A 462 -22.67 -10.96 -4.03
CA LEU A 462 -23.38 -12.20 -4.35
C LEU A 462 -23.39 -13.17 -3.16
N TYR A 463 -22.22 -13.37 -2.53
CA TYR A 463 -22.11 -14.21 -1.32
C TYR A 463 -23.06 -13.73 -0.23
N LEU A 464 -23.04 -12.43 0.08
CA LEU A 464 -23.88 -11.82 1.09
C LEU A 464 -25.38 -11.98 0.74
N ALA A 465 -25.74 -11.77 -0.54
CA ALA A 465 -27.11 -11.96 -1.03
C ALA A 465 -27.60 -13.41 -0.84
N GLN A 466 -26.75 -14.39 -1.14
CA GLN A 466 -27.06 -15.81 -0.92
C GLN A 466 -27.23 -16.14 0.57
N ARG A 467 -26.32 -15.65 1.44
CA ARG A 467 -26.42 -15.89 2.91
C ARG A 467 -27.62 -15.21 3.53
N ARG A 468 -28.09 -14.10 2.96
CA ARG A 468 -29.33 -13.40 3.37
C ARG A 468 -30.59 -14.00 2.76
N GLY A 469 -30.48 -14.88 1.77
CA GLY A 469 -31.60 -15.50 1.07
C GLY A 469 -32.43 -14.52 0.24
N VAL A 470 -31.82 -13.46 -0.28
CA VAL A 470 -32.47 -12.37 -1.04
C VAL A 470 -32.21 -12.41 -2.54
N ILE A 471 -31.48 -13.41 -3.03
CA ILE A 471 -31.26 -13.71 -4.44
C ILE A 471 -31.63 -15.12 -4.76
N THR A 472 -32.25 -15.36 -5.92
CA THR A 472 -32.60 -16.72 -6.38
C THR A 472 -31.39 -17.45 -6.95
N PRO A 473 -31.38 -18.80 -6.99
CA PRO A 473 -30.29 -19.56 -7.64
C PRO A 473 -30.10 -19.18 -9.12
N ASP A 474 -31.19 -18.94 -9.86
CA ASP A 474 -31.14 -18.60 -11.29
C ASP A 474 -30.54 -17.20 -11.51
N GLU A 475 -30.89 -16.20 -10.70
CA GLU A 475 -30.29 -14.87 -10.74
C GLU A 475 -28.80 -14.95 -10.39
N SER A 476 -28.45 -15.72 -9.37
CA SER A 476 -27.05 -15.89 -8.99
C SER A 476 -26.24 -16.57 -10.08
N LEU A 477 -26.76 -17.63 -10.70
CA LEU A 477 -26.14 -18.33 -11.82
C LEU A 477 -25.95 -17.40 -13.03
N HIS A 478 -26.94 -16.54 -13.32
CA HIS A 478 -26.82 -15.51 -14.36
C HIS A 478 -25.62 -14.58 -14.08
N TYR A 479 -25.54 -14.01 -12.88
CA TYR A 479 -24.45 -13.10 -12.53
C TYR A 479 -23.08 -13.78 -12.51
N VAL A 480 -22.98 -15.01 -12.01
CA VAL A 480 -21.74 -15.79 -12.03
C VAL A 480 -21.31 -16.10 -13.47
N THR A 481 -22.25 -16.43 -14.34
CA THR A 481 -22.01 -16.68 -15.77
C THR A 481 -21.47 -15.41 -16.46
N GLU A 482 -22.11 -14.26 -16.25
CA GLU A 482 -21.66 -12.99 -16.81
C GLU A 482 -20.28 -12.57 -16.25
N LEU A 483 -20.03 -12.75 -14.94
CA LEU A 483 -18.74 -12.51 -14.32
C LEU A 483 -17.62 -13.33 -14.99
N SER A 484 -17.92 -14.60 -15.31
CA SER A 484 -16.94 -15.49 -15.97
C SER A 484 -16.54 -15.02 -17.38
N ARG A 485 -17.33 -14.17 -18.02
CA ARG A 485 -17.09 -13.60 -19.36
C ARG A 485 -16.26 -12.30 -19.30
N ILE A 486 -16.17 -11.66 -18.14
CA ILE A 486 -15.48 -10.37 -17.98
C ILE A 486 -14.01 -10.45 -18.39
N PRO A 487 -13.21 -11.49 -18.06
CA PRO A 487 -11.82 -11.55 -18.52
C PRO A 487 -11.67 -11.49 -20.04
N ALA A 488 -12.51 -12.18 -20.82
CA ALA A 488 -12.49 -12.11 -22.28
C ALA A 488 -12.89 -10.71 -22.80
N LYS A 489 -13.94 -10.11 -22.22
CA LYS A 489 -14.35 -8.74 -22.55
C LYS A 489 -13.25 -7.73 -22.26
N LEU A 490 -12.48 -7.89 -21.17
CA LEU A 490 -11.32 -7.06 -20.86
C LEU A 490 -10.19 -7.21 -21.90
N GLU A 491 -9.93 -8.43 -22.40
CA GLU A 491 -8.97 -8.67 -23.47
C GLU A 491 -9.41 -7.96 -24.78
N ASP A 492 -10.72 -7.94 -25.07
CA ASP A 492 -11.28 -7.21 -26.22
C ASP A 492 -11.11 -5.71 -26.05
N VAL A 493 -11.45 -5.14 -24.87
CA VAL A 493 -11.25 -3.72 -24.56
C VAL A 493 -9.78 -3.32 -24.75
N LEU A 494 -8.86 -4.06 -24.14
CA LEU A 494 -7.41 -3.76 -24.22
C LEU A 494 -6.91 -3.72 -25.66
N ARG A 495 -7.39 -4.65 -26.51
CA ARG A 495 -7.00 -4.69 -27.93
C ARG A 495 -7.59 -3.57 -28.77
N SER A 496 -8.84 -3.19 -28.48
CA SER A 496 -9.58 -2.24 -29.33
C SER A 496 -9.30 -0.77 -28.97
N VAL A 497 -9.02 -0.46 -27.68
CA VAL A 497 -9.01 0.95 -27.25
C VAL A 497 -7.62 1.54 -27.05
N ASP A 498 -6.53 0.75 -27.00
CA ASP A 498 -5.18 1.24 -26.69
C ASP A 498 -4.69 2.28 -27.71
N ASP A 499 -4.76 1.96 -29.00
CA ASP A 499 -4.40 2.88 -30.07
C ASP A 499 -5.29 4.13 -30.06
N GLN A 500 -6.59 3.98 -29.82
CA GLN A 500 -7.52 5.11 -29.76
C GLN A 500 -7.16 6.04 -28.60
N CYS A 501 -6.88 5.52 -27.40
CA CYS A 501 -6.42 6.31 -26.27
C CYS A 501 -5.08 7.02 -26.56
N SER A 502 -4.17 6.35 -27.29
CA SER A 502 -2.92 6.96 -27.74
C SER A 502 -3.14 8.13 -28.71
N GLN A 503 -4.12 8.04 -29.62
CA GLN A 503 -4.49 9.17 -30.52
C GLN A 503 -5.14 10.31 -29.73
N LEU A 504 -6.08 10.02 -28.83
CA LEU A 504 -6.69 11.02 -27.96
C LEU A 504 -5.65 11.76 -27.12
N ALA A 505 -4.64 11.04 -26.61
CA ALA A 505 -3.54 11.66 -25.88
C ALA A 505 -2.76 12.68 -26.71
N LYS A 506 -2.67 12.53 -28.05
CA LYS A 506 -2.04 13.55 -28.91
C LYS A 506 -2.83 14.87 -28.91
N VAL A 507 -4.14 14.78 -28.80
CA VAL A 507 -5.04 15.93 -28.81
C VAL A 507 -5.07 16.63 -27.47
N PHE A 508 -5.09 15.85 -26.36
CA PHE A 508 -5.43 16.34 -25.03
C PHE A 508 -4.27 16.46 -24.06
N SER A 509 -3.05 16.03 -24.41
CA SER A 509 -1.90 16.06 -23.50
C SER A 509 -1.43 17.46 -23.08
N THR A 510 -1.86 18.50 -23.77
CA THR A 510 -1.51 19.90 -23.46
C THR A 510 -2.55 20.61 -22.59
N CYS A 511 -3.71 19.99 -22.35
CA CYS A 511 -4.74 20.55 -21.49
C CYS A 511 -4.25 20.60 -20.03
N SER A 512 -4.69 21.60 -19.28
CA SER A 512 -4.36 21.79 -17.86
C SER A 512 -5.36 21.13 -16.92
N ASP A 513 -6.62 20.99 -17.39
CA ASP A 513 -7.75 20.57 -16.58
C ASP A 513 -8.61 19.55 -17.32
N PHE A 514 -9.30 18.68 -16.59
CA PHE A 514 -10.26 17.71 -17.10
C PHE A 514 -11.43 17.54 -16.12
N LEU A 515 -12.62 17.33 -16.65
CA LEU A 515 -13.77 16.84 -15.88
C LEU A 515 -14.12 15.40 -16.28
N TYR A 516 -14.52 14.62 -15.28
CA TYR A 516 -15.00 13.26 -15.46
C TYR A 516 -16.43 13.13 -14.93
N LEU A 517 -17.33 12.60 -15.75
CA LEU A 517 -18.75 12.51 -15.41
C LEU A 517 -19.22 11.05 -15.39
N GLY A 518 -19.98 10.69 -14.38
CA GLY A 518 -20.67 9.41 -14.26
C GLY A 518 -21.98 9.56 -13.51
N ARG A 519 -22.88 8.58 -13.64
CA ARG A 519 -24.15 8.54 -12.94
C ARG A 519 -24.35 7.18 -12.26
N GLY A 520 -24.85 7.17 -11.01
CA GLY A 520 -25.03 5.93 -10.25
C GLY A 520 -23.69 5.22 -10.05
N ILE A 521 -23.61 3.94 -10.37
CA ILE A 521 -22.42 3.11 -10.21
C ILE A 521 -21.22 3.56 -11.09
N HIS A 522 -21.48 4.33 -12.15
CA HIS A 522 -20.46 4.87 -13.05
C HIS A 522 -19.73 6.10 -12.46
N TYR A 523 -20.33 6.78 -11.48
CA TYR A 523 -19.70 7.95 -10.83
C TYR A 523 -18.40 7.59 -10.07
N PRO A 524 -18.32 6.53 -9.27
CA PRO A 524 -17.05 6.09 -8.69
C PRO A 524 -15.95 5.83 -9.72
N ILE A 525 -16.31 5.38 -10.92
CA ILE A 525 -15.35 5.12 -12.00
C ILE A 525 -14.87 6.43 -12.64
N ALA A 526 -15.75 7.42 -12.74
CA ALA A 526 -15.36 8.77 -13.14
C ALA A 526 -14.36 9.39 -12.13
N LEU A 527 -14.60 9.23 -10.83
CA LEU A 527 -13.63 9.63 -9.80
C LEU A 527 -12.28 8.93 -9.95
N GLU A 528 -12.28 7.63 -10.24
CA GLU A 528 -11.05 6.85 -10.43
C GLU A 528 -10.29 7.30 -11.69
N GLY A 529 -10.99 7.56 -12.80
CA GLY A 529 -10.38 8.10 -14.02
C GLY A 529 -9.72 9.46 -13.78
N ALA A 530 -10.40 10.36 -13.07
CA ALA A 530 -9.85 11.65 -12.66
C ALA A 530 -8.62 11.49 -11.75
N LEU A 531 -8.67 10.56 -10.79
CA LEU A 531 -7.54 10.26 -9.92
C LEU A 531 -6.34 9.75 -10.72
N LYS A 532 -6.52 8.79 -11.63
CA LYS A 532 -5.43 8.27 -12.46
C LYS A 532 -4.77 9.37 -13.29
N LEU A 533 -5.55 10.23 -13.92
CA LEU A 533 -4.99 11.31 -14.72
C LEU A 533 -4.16 12.27 -13.86
N LYS A 534 -4.66 12.73 -12.71
CA LYS A 534 -3.92 13.67 -11.86
C LYS A 534 -2.66 13.05 -11.24
N GLU A 535 -2.70 11.78 -10.84
CA GLU A 535 -1.58 11.10 -10.21
C GLU A 535 -0.35 11.03 -11.11
N ILE A 536 -0.53 10.65 -12.38
CA ILE A 536 0.58 10.32 -13.27
C ILE A 536 0.92 11.39 -14.29
N SER A 537 -0.03 12.29 -14.62
CA SER A 537 0.21 13.37 -15.62
C SER A 537 0.34 14.76 -15.01
N TYR A 538 -0.04 14.93 -13.74
CA TYR A 538 -0.08 16.19 -12.99
C TYR A 538 -1.07 17.21 -13.58
N ILE A 539 -2.02 16.76 -14.41
CA ILE A 539 -3.15 17.54 -14.86
C ILE A 539 -4.18 17.60 -13.74
N HIS A 540 -4.77 18.76 -13.49
CA HIS A 540 -5.89 18.86 -12.57
C HIS A 540 -7.10 18.13 -13.16
N ALA A 541 -7.69 17.21 -12.44
CA ALA A 541 -8.84 16.41 -12.91
C ALA A 541 -9.81 16.15 -11.77
N GLU A 542 -11.10 16.33 -12.01
CA GLU A 542 -12.16 16.13 -11.03
C GLU A 542 -13.28 15.25 -11.59
N GLY A 543 -13.86 14.42 -10.72
CA GLY A 543 -15.03 13.61 -11.05
C GLY A 543 -16.31 14.17 -10.40
N TYR A 544 -17.40 14.23 -11.16
CA TYR A 544 -18.70 14.68 -10.67
C TYR A 544 -19.82 13.68 -11.02
N PRO A 545 -20.84 13.55 -10.17
CA PRO A 545 -22.10 12.97 -10.60
C PRO A 545 -22.66 13.84 -11.75
N ALA A 546 -22.96 13.22 -12.90
CA ALA A 546 -23.36 13.98 -14.09
C ALA A 546 -24.54 14.94 -13.85
N GLY A 547 -25.46 14.58 -12.93
CA GLY A 547 -26.58 15.43 -12.56
C GLY A 547 -26.21 16.70 -11.79
N GLU A 548 -25.05 16.70 -11.12
CA GLU A 548 -24.57 17.82 -10.30
C GLU A 548 -23.91 18.93 -11.14
N MET A 549 -23.71 18.72 -12.44
CA MET A 549 -23.14 19.73 -13.33
C MET A 549 -23.90 21.07 -13.28
N LYS A 550 -25.22 21.02 -13.10
CA LYS A 550 -26.09 22.21 -13.00
C LYS A 550 -25.89 23.02 -11.73
N HIS A 551 -25.28 22.43 -10.71
CA HIS A 551 -25.13 23.02 -9.37
C HIS A 551 -23.75 23.63 -9.15
N GLY A 552 -23.09 24.08 -10.23
CA GLY A 552 -21.81 24.79 -10.18
C GLY A 552 -20.85 24.44 -11.33
N PRO A 553 -20.46 23.14 -11.54
CA PRO A 553 -19.41 22.77 -12.46
C PRO A 553 -19.64 23.20 -13.91
N ASN A 554 -20.88 23.39 -14.37
CA ASN A 554 -21.18 23.94 -15.71
C ASN A 554 -20.53 25.32 -15.95
N ALA A 555 -20.17 26.06 -14.91
CA ALA A 555 -19.46 27.34 -15.04
C ALA A 555 -18.03 27.19 -15.57
N LEU A 556 -17.44 25.98 -15.49
CA LEU A 556 -16.09 25.68 -15.94
C LEU A 556 -16.04 25.26 -17.43
N ILE A 557 -17.19 24.95 -18.06
CA ILE A 557 -17.24 24.39 -19.40
C ILE A 557 -16.96 25.48 -20.45
N ASP A 558 -15.92 25.22 -21.23
CA ASP A 558 -15.54 25.97 -22.44
C ASP A 558 -14.88 25.02 -23.47
N GLU A 559 -14.38 25.55 -24.56
CA GLU A 559 -13.72 24.80 -25.64
C GLU A 559 -12.35 24.22 -25.24
N THR A 560 -11.76 24.63 -24.10
CA THR A 560 -10.43 24.23 -23.65
C THR A 560 -10.48 23.12 -22.61
N LEU A 561 -11.61 22.91 -21.95
CA LEU A 561 -11.79 21.93 -20.88
C LEU A 561 -12.42 20.62 -21.43
N PRO A 562 -11.63 19.54 -21.58
CA PRO A 562 -12.17 18.24 -21.95
C PRO A 562 -13.04 17.63 -20.85
N VAL A 563 -14.14 17.00 -21.27
CA VAL A 563 -15.07 16.29 -20.39
C VAL A 563 -15.10 14.82 -20.78
N VAL A 564 -14.64 13.94 -19.91
CA VAL A 564 -14.76 12.48 -20.07
C VAL A 564 -16.07 12.04 -19.44
N CYS A 565 -16.97 11.42 -20.21
CA CYS A 565 -18.28 11.02 -19.74
C CYS A 565 -18.49 9.51 -19.87
N ILE A 566 -18.84 8.82 -18.77
CA ILE A 566 -19.21 7.41 -18.80
C ILE A 566 -20.70 7.33 -19.13
N ALA A 567 -21.01 6.88 -20.35
CA ALA A 567 -22.35 6.76 -20.92
C ALA A 567 -22.61 5.33 -21.41
N THR A 568 -22.26 4.36 -20.58
CA THR A 568 -22.54 2.94 -20.80
C THR A 568 -23.93 2.56 -20.35
N LYS A 569 -24.45 1.45 -20.86
CA LYS A 569 -25.75 0.90 -20.45
C LYS A 569 -25.75 -0.63 -20.52
N ASP A 570 -26.54 -1.23 -19.64
CA ASP A 570 -27.04 -2.59 -19.78
C ASP A 570 -28.40 -2.53 -20.48
N PRO A 571 -28.51 -2.98 -21.73
CA PRO A 571 -29.77 -2.89 -22.47
C PRO A 571 -30.91 -3.73 -21.86
N ALA A 572 -30.56 -4.73 -21.06
CA ALA A 572 -31.52 -5.60 -20.39
C ALA A 572 -32.08 -5.00 -19.08
N ASP A 573 -31.43 -3.96 -18.54
CA ASP A 573 -31.85 -3.30 -17.31
C ASP A 573 -32.49 -1.92 -17.59
N PRO A 574 -33.83 -1.76 -17.45
CA PRO A 574 -34.49 -0.49 -17.66
C PRO A 574 -33.96 0.66 -16.79
N SER A 575 -33.46 0.35 -15.58
CA SER A 575 -32.85 1.36 -14.71
C SER A 575 -31.50 1.85 -15.25
N SER A 576 -30.71 0.96 -15.85
CA SER A 576 -29.46 1.31 -16.54
C SER A 576 -29.72 2.17 -17.77
N VAL A 577 -30.71 1.79 -18.60
CA VAL A 577 -31.13 2.57 -19.78
C VAL A 577 -31.60 3.96 -19.36
N LEU A 578 -32.41 4.10 -18.32
CA LEU A 578 -32.86 5.40 -17.82
C LEU A 578 -31.67 6.29 -17.37
N LYS A 579 -30.68 5.72 -16.67
CA LYS A 579 -29.48 6.46 -16.25
C LYS A 579 -28.67 6.95 -17.48
N TYR A 580 -28.53 6.09 -18.47
CA TYR A 580 -27.90 6.43 -19.74
C TYR A 580 -28.62 7.60 -20.43
N GLU A 581 -29.96 7.57 -20.57
CA GLU A 581 -30.74 8.67 -21.19
C GLU A 581 -30.54 10.01 -20.45
N LYS A 582 -30.49 9.96 -19.12
CA LYS A 582 -30.20 11.15 -18.29
C LYS A 582 -28.76 11.63 -18.46
N THR A 583 -27.83 10.72 -18.70
CA THR A 583 -26.42 11.07 -19.00
C THR A 583 -26.30 11.74 -20.36
N LEU A 584 -27.03 11.27 -21.39
CA LEU A 584 -27.09 11.94 -22.68
C LEU A 584 -27.58 13.40 -22.55
N SER A 585 -28.59 13.65 -21.71
CA SER A 585 -29.07 15.01 -21.45
C SER A 585 -27.98 15.88 -20.82
N ASN A 586 -27.16 15.35 -19.95
CA ASN A 586 -26.03 16.10 -19.38
C ASN A 586 -24.91 16.32 -20.41
N ILE A 587 -24.64 15.35 -21.28
CA ILE A 587 -23.71 15.53 -22.41
C ILE A 587 -24.17 16.70 -23.31
N GLN A 588 -25.46 16.76 -23.66
CA GLN A 588 -26.02 17.86 -24.44
C GLN A 588 -25.86 19.22 -23.76
N GLU A 589 -25.92 19.28 -22.42
CA GLU A 589 -25.67 20.51 -21.68
C GLU A 589 -24.21 20.97 -21.76
N VAL A 590 -23.26 20.02 -21.77
CA VAL A 590 -21.82 20.28 -21.91
C VAL A 590 -21.54 20.75 -23.37
N THR A 591 -22.03 20.03 -24.37
CA THR A 591 -21.79 20.36 -25.80
C THR A 591 -22.44 21.66 -26.19
N ALA A 592 -23.61 22.00 -25.61
CA ALA A 592 -24.25 23.32 -25.84
C ALA A 592 -23.43 24.52 -25.34
N ARG A 593 -22.37 24.26 -24.52
CA ARG A 593 -21.40 25.26 -24.04
C ARG A 593 -20.04 25.13 -24.69
N SER A 594 -19.98 24.48 -25.86
CA SER A 594 -18.75 24.21 -26.61
C SER A 594 -17.76 23.30 -25.88
N GLY A 595 -18.20 22.57 -24.83
CA GLY A 595 -17.37 21.61 -24.13
C GLY A 595 -17.05 20.40 -25.01
N ARG A 596 -15.78 19.98 -25.01
CA ARG A 596 -15.29 18.85 -25.80
C ARG A 596 -15.47 17.54 -25.04
N VAL A 597 -16.28 16.62 -25.55
CA VAL A 597 -16.66 15.41 -24.84
C VAL A 597 -15.98 14.18 -25.43
N ILE A 598 -15.37 13.37 -24.52
CA ILE A 598 -14.91 12.01 -24.77
C ILE A 598 -15.88 11.07 -24.04
N ALA A 599 -16.69 10.32 -24.76
CA ALA A 599 -17.63 9.39 -24.16
C ALA A 599 -17.11 7.96 -24.14
N ILE A 600 -17.26 7.28 -22.99
CA ILE A 600 -17.15 5.82 -22.91
C ILE A 600 -18.55 5.26 -23.08
N ALA A 601 -18.79 4.47 -24.12
CA ALA A 601 -20.13 3.99 -24.50
C ALA A 601 -20.15 2.48 -24.72
N THR A 602 -21.34 1.89 -24.66
CA THR A 602 -21.53 0.47 -24.97
C THR A 602 -21.44 0.24 -26.47
N GLU A 603 -20.83 -0.85 -26.92
CA GLU A 603 -20.77 -1.26 -28.32
C GLU A 603 -22.17 -1.28 -28.97
N GLY A 604 -22.25 -0.81 -30.21
CA GLY A 604 -23.51 -0.69 -30.95
C GLY A 604 -24.35 0.55 -30.60
N ASP A 605 -23.80 1.48 -29.81
CA ASP A 605 -24.43 2.76 -29.52
C ASP A 605 -23.96 3.85 -30.50
N ASP A 606 -24.55 3.86 -31.71
CA ASP A 606 -24.22 4.84 -32.75
C ASP A 606 -24.84 6.23 -32.49
N ALA A 607 -25.85 6.30 -31.61
CA ALA A 607 -26.54 7.56 -31.34
C ALA A 607 -25.65 8.56 -30.58
N ILE A 608 -24.79 8.09 -29.69
CA ILE A 608 -23.89 8.95 -28.91
C ILE A 608 -22.83 9.61 -29.78
N ALA A 609 -22.39 8.96 -30.86
CA ALA A 609 -21.40 9.50 -31.81
C ALA A 609 -21.85 10.78 -32.49
N GLN A 610 -23.17 11.05 -32.52
CA GLN A 610 -23.74 12.28 -33.09
C GLN A 610 -23.74 13.45 -32.07
N LEU A 611 -23.48 13.17 -30.80
CA LEU A 611 -23.58 14.13 -29.70
C LEU A 611 -22.23 14.58 -29.16
N VAL A 612 -21.14 13.84 -29.46
CA VAL A 612 -19.83 14.06 -28.83
C VAL A 612 -18.69 14.06 -29.86
N ASP A 613 -17.54 14.63 -29.50
CA ASP A 613 -16.37 14.71 -30.38
C ASP A 613 -15.67 13.35 -30.54
N HIS A 614 -15.65 12.56 -29.47
CA HIS A 614 -14.94 11.28 -29.44
C HIS A 614 -15.73 10.23 -28.64
N VAL A 615 -15.79 9.00 -29.16
CA VAL A 615 -16.42 7.86 -28.50
C VAL A 615 -15.43 6.72 -28.40
N ILE A 616 -15.33 6.13 -27.21
CA ILE A 616 -14.63 4.88 -26.96
C ILE A 616 -15.68 3.82 -26.62
N HIS A 617 -15.79 2.79 -27.47
CA HIS A 617 -16.75 1.71 -27.26
C HIS A 617 -16.15 0.57 -26.45
N ILE A 618 -16.97 0.03 -25.51
CA ILE A 618 -16.65 -1.16 -24.72
C ILE A 618 -17.77 -2.19 -24.81
N PRO A 619 -17.50 -3.49 -24.64
CA PRO A 619 -18.51 -4.55 -24.69
C PRO A 619 -19.62 -4.36 -23.66
N ALA A 620 -20.85 -4.74 -24.03
CA ALA A 620 -21.98 -4.75 -23.13
C ALA A 620 -21.77 -5.77 -21.97
N ALA A 621 -22.24 -5.41 -20.78
CA ALA A 621 -22.26 -6.28 -19.59
C ALA A 621 -23.41 -5.86 -18.67
N PRO A 622 -23.83 -6.72 -17.72
CA PRO A 622 -24.73 -6.29 -16.63
C PRO A 622 -24.19 -5.06 -15.92
N GLU A 623 -25.07 -4.11 -15.57
CA GLU A 623 -24.69 -2.79 -15.04
C GLU A 623 -23.70 -2.88 -13.88
N LEU A 624 -23.88 -3.86 -12.96
CA LEU A 624 -22.98 -4.02 -11.81
C LEU A 624 -21.57 -4.52 -12.16
N LEU A 625 -21.35 -5.01 -13.38
CA LEU A 625 -20.06 -5.47 -13.89
C LEU A 625 -19.40 -4.47 -14.84
N LEU A 626 -20.15 -3.50 -15.39
CA LEU A 626 -19.62 -2.45 -16.27
C LEU A 626 -18.42 -1.69 -15.66
N PRO A 627 -18.39 -1.34 -14.36
CA PRO A 627 -17.24 -0.67 -13.74
C PRO A 627 -15.88 -1.33 -14.01
N ILE A 628 -15.83 -2.66 -14.12
CA ILE A 628 -14.60 -3.42 -14.38
C ILE A 628 -14.08 -3.16 -15.81
N LEU A 629 -15.00 -2.93 -16.77
CA LEU A 629 -14.66 -2.65 -18.17
C LEU A 629 -14.38 -1.16 -18.41
N GLU A 630 -15.18 -0.28 -17.78
CA GLU A 630 -15.14 1.18 -17.95
C GLU A 630 -13.83 1.81 -17.53
N VAL A 631 -13.19 1.26 -16.48
CA VAL A 631 -11.97 1.85 -15.94
C VAL A 631 -10.77 1.69 -16.88
N VAL A 632 -10.76 0.64 -17.72
CA VAL A 632 -9.61 0.33 -18.59
C VAL A 632 -9.30 1.45 -19.60
N PRO A 633 -10.26 1.96 -20.40
CA PRO A 633 -9.99 3.09 -21.28
C PRO A 633 -9.57 4.35 -20.53
N LEU A 634 -10.05 4.57 -19.30
CA LEU A 634 -9.65 5.71 -18.48
C LEU A 634 -8.19 5.59 -18.02
N GLN A 635 -7.77 4.38 -17.63
CA GLN A 635 -6.37 4.09 -17.27
C GLN A 635 -5.43 4.25 -18.46
N LEU A 636 -5.80 3.74 -19.65
CA LEU A 636 -5.02 3.86 -20.87
C LEU A 636 -4.90 5.31 -21.33
N LEU A 637 -6.00 6.07 -21.29
CA LEU A 637 -5.99 7.50 -21.64
C LEU A 637 -5.04 8.28 -20.72
N ALA A 638 -5.15 8.08 -19.41
CA ALA A 638 -4.25 8.70 -18.43
C ALA A 638 -2.79 8.32 -18.68
N TYR A 639 -2.51 7.02 -18.91
CA TYR A 639 -1.18 6.51 -19.21
C TYR A 639 -0.57 7.19 -20.45
N HIS A 640 -1.28 7.19 -21.57
CA HIS A 640 -0.76 7.78 -22.82
C HIS A 640 -0.57 9.29 -22.71
N ILE A 641 -1.46 10.01 -22.03
CA ILE A 641 -1.31 11.45 -21.75
C ILE A 641 -0.03 11.68 -20.93
N ALA A 642 0.18 10.93 -19.86
CA ALA A 642 1.34 11.07 -18.99
C ALA A 642 2.67 10.75 -19.69
N VAL A 643 2.72 9.66 -20.47
CA VAL A 643 3.89 9.29 -21.28
C VAL A 643 4.23 10.39 -22.27
N ARG A 644 3.21 10.97 -22.91
CA ARG A 644 3.40 12.05 -23.90
C ARG A 644 3.90 13.35 -23.26
N ARG A 645 3.51 13.61 -22.02
CA ARG A 645 4.01 14.73 -21.20
C ARG A 645 5.43 14.48 -20.64
N GLY A 646 6.00 13.29 -20.85
CA GLY A 646 7.32 12.92 -20.32
C GLY A 646 7.32 12.64 -18.80
N CYS A 647 6.16 12.34 -18.22
CA CYS A 647 6.03 12.03 -16.80
C CYS A 647 6.50 10.58 -16.52
N ASP A 648 7.01 10.34 -15.32
CA ASP A 648 7.26 8.99 -14.82
C ASP A 648 5.92 8.37 -14.37
N VAL A 649 5.41 7.41 -15.12
CA VAL A 649 4.11 6.76 -14.87
C VAL A 649 4.22 5.64 -13.83
N ASP A 650 5.40 5.08 -13.62
CA ASP A 650 5.63 4.03 -12.61
C ASP A 650 5.86 4.62 -11.23
N GLN A 651 6.58 5.77 -11.18
CA GLN A 651 6.95 6.47 -9.95
C GLN A 651 6.65 7.98 -10.07
N PRO A 652 5.38 8.38 -10.07
CA PRO A 652 5.03 9.79 -10.13
C PRO A 652 5.55 10.53 -8.90
N ARG A 653 5.88 11.81 -9.11
CA ARG A 653 6.43 12.66 -8.03
C ARG A 653 5.46 12.76 -6.85
N ASN A 654 6.00 12.83 -5.63
CA ASN A 654 5.26 13.06 -4.39
C ASN A 654 4.22 11.97 -4.06
N LEU A 655 4.30 10.79 -4.66
CA LEU A 655 3.43 9.65 -4.38
C LEU A 655 4.23 8.41 -4.00
N ALA A 656 3.63 7.57 -3.18
CA ALA A 656 4.11 6.25 -2.82
C ALA A 656 3.01 5.21 -2.99
N LYS A 657 3.40 3.94 -3.24
CA LYS A 657 2.45 2.83 -3.46
C LYS A 657 1.60 2.52 -2.23
N SER A 658 2.16 2.63 -1.04
CA SER A 658 1.47 2.35 0.23
C SER A 658 1.82 3.41 1.26
N VAL A 659 0.82 3.86 2.02
CA VAL A 659 0.97 4.80 3.13
C VAL A 659 0.80 4.00 4.42
N THR A 660 1.89 3.74 5.13
CA THR A 660 1.91 2.86 6.31
C THR A 660 2.20 3.59 7.61
N VAL A 661 2.30 4.91 7.56
CA VAL A 661 2.38 5.81 8.71
C VAL A 661 1.38 6.94 8.51
N GLU A 662 0.84 7.44 9.60
CA GLU A 662 -0.01 8.63 9.63
C GLU A 662 0.81 9.90 9.67
#